data_51e0ca17224b8d056de18df7125441c9
#
_entry.id   51e0ca17224b8d056de18df7125441c9
#
_cell.length_a   1.000
_cell.length_b   1.000
_cell.length_c   1.000
_cell.angle_alpha   90.00
_cell.angle_beta   90.00
_cell.angle_gamma   90.00
#
_symmetry.space_group_name_H-M   'P 1'
#
loop_
_entity.id
_entity.type
_entity.pdbx_description
1 polymer ?
#
loop_
_entity_poly.entity_id
_entity_poly.type
_entity_poly.pdbx_seq_one_letter_code
_entity_poly.pdbx_strand_id
1 'polypeptide(L)'
;MDVSAGTLGRMLPILAAQTGISVGFTDPTLLMLPTRRLRGRYQAGEALARLVRGLPVRVVRIDAVTWRIEPAPRGKSPPPHRPAPPPPAPAEPALALDIVITASKRPAIERTYPGSAFVIGGADLSAVHAGQGTAAVLARLPSLSSTHLGPGRNKLFIRGVADSSFNGPTQATVGQYLGEIRLNYNAPDPDIELYDVRAIEVLEGPQGTLYGAGSLGGIMRIVPEPVRMSDWSGKASAGLSLASRGQGGGDLAGMVNAPILPGTIGLRGMAFHTVAGGYIDDVGRGLRNVNRTQSDGGRAALRIEPGNDWSVELNGAIQNIATADGQYAQRPLPKLERSNVIAQPFDNDFLLAGVTIEKSWGDLKLLSANGAVRHKVESIYDFSPDAAHPTAFVQDNRIALFTSENRLSRHRPDGTGWLVGVNVVHDQEKLTRALGALPDPPRIQGVSNAATQGALFAEGTLALRRNLLATVGGRVEVSRLVGEALDQQPIGEIDAKRTEVTVLPSLALQWTLSGRATAYARYQEGFRAGGLSQTIAANASIARFTGDSLALYEIGARLGRPGAGRFDASASLSYVRWETIQADLVDMGGLPYTANIGNGRIFSAEARGAWRPVRRLSIDGAIAFNDSRLTTPAAGFEAEEASDLPNIARLSGRMGLAYSLPLASRWALSGAANLRYIGRSRLGVGPELDLRQGGYFETNAGVRLVRGRLGLSIDMDNMLNSTASRFALGNPFDVAKGLQVVPQRPRTLRIGVDVDF
;
A
#
# COMPACT_ATOMS: atom_id res chain seq x y z
N MET A 1 67.44 -54.66 -3.45
CA MET A 1 66.30 -55.13 -2.62
C MET A 1 65.70 -56.40 -3.28
N ASP A 2 65.51 -57.44 -2.49
CA ASP A 2 64.71 -58.58 -2.92
C ASP A 2 63.74 -58.93 -1.77
N VAL A 3 62.44 -58.62 -1.99
CA VAL A 3 61.37 -58.86 -1.02
C VAL A 3 60.38 -59.81 -1.70
N SER A 4 60.22 -61.02 -1.17
CA SER A 4 59.33 -62.02 -1.68
C SER A 4 57.86 -61.65 -1.55
N ALA A 5 56.95 -62.33 -2.30
CA ALA A 5 55.50 -62.13 -2.10
C ALA A 5 55.09 -62.72 -0.74
N GLY A 6 54.15 -62.02 -0.07
CA GLY A 6 53.65 -62.40 1.27
C GLY A 6 52.62 -61.46 1.80
N THR A 7 52.36 -61.44 3.11
CA THR A 7 51.49 -60.40 3.72
C THR A 7 52.27 -59.13 4.06
N LEU A 8 51.62 -57.98 4.03
CA LEU A 8 52.24 -56.67 4.29
C LEU A 8 52.98 -56.70 5.62
N GLY A 9 52.41 -57.32 6.66
CA GLY A 9 53.04 -57.45 7.97
C GLY A 9 54.32 -58.24 8.03
N ARG A 10 54.54 -59.25 7.09
CA ARG A 10 55.78 -59.95 6.98
C ARG A 10 56.82 -59.34 6.08
N MET A 11 56.38 -58.59 5.07
CA MET A 11 57.27 -57.98 4.07
C MET A 11 57.75 -56.57 4.47
N LEU A 12 57.00 -55.83 5.22
CA LEU A 12 57.42 -54.48 5.69
C LEU A 12 58.71 -54.48 6.56
N PRO A 13 58.87 -55.36 7.57
CA PRO A 13 60.12 -55.42 8.30
C PRO A 13 61.34 -55.77 7.43
N ILE A 14 61.17 -56.69 6.42
CA ILE A 14 62.21 -57.00 5.48
C ILE A 14 62.59 -55.84 4.59
N LEU A 15 61.59 -55.06 4.11
CA LEU A 15 61.81 -53.87 3.34
C LEU A 15 62.46 -52.76 4.20
N ALA A 16 61.98 -52.62 5.42
CA ALA A 16 62.53 -51.61 6.35
C ALA A 16 64.05 -51.89 6.69
N ALA A 17 64.37 -53.13 6.94
CA ALA A 17 65.77 -53.55 7.19
C ALA A 17 66.67 -53.34 5.95
N GLN A 18 66.17 -53.55 4.71
CA GLN A 18 66.93 -53.33 3.48
C GLN A 18 67.06 -51.84 3.08
N THR A 19 66.19 -50.95 3.57
CA THR A 19 66.14 -49.56 3.15
C THR A 19 66.49 -48.57 4.26
N GLY A 20 66.63 -49.02 5.47
CA GLY A 20 66.89 -48.17 6.63
C GLY A 20 65.72 -47.25 7.05
N ILE A 21 64.46 -47.55 6.67
CA ILE A 21 63.30 -46.75 7.01
C ILE A 21 62.46 -47.43 8.10
N SER A 22 61.72 -46.55 8.82
CA SER A 22 60.68 -46.98 9.78
C SER A 22 59.30 -46.84 9.12
N VAL A 23 58.46 -47.88 9.22
CA VAL A 23 57.11 -47.87 8.65
C VAL A 23 56.08 -48.20 9.71
N GLY A 24 55.24 -47.22 10.02
CA GLY A 24 54.09 -47.37 10.93
C GLY A 24 52.77 -47.55 10.17
N PHE A 25 51.73 -47.97 10.86
CA PHE A 25 50.38 -48.08 10.31
C PHE A 25 49.34 -47.61 11.31
N THR A 26 48.24 -47.12 10.80
CA THR A 26 47.12 -46.62 11.60
C THR A 26 46.07 -47.71 11.91
N ASP A 27 46.09 -48.79 11.15
CA ASP A 27 45.12 -49.89 11.27
C ASP A 27 45.85 -51.24 11.17
N PRO A 28 45.86 -52.07 12.24
CA PRO A 28 46.47 -53.37 12.25
C PRO A 28 45.95 -54.38 11.19
N THR A 29 44.72 -54.19 10.74
CA THR A 29 44.13 -55.09 9.73
C THR A 29 44.86 -55.01 8.38
N LEU A 30 45.53 -53.90 8.09
CA LEU A 30 46.32 -53.67 6.88
C LEU A 30 47.49 -54.65 6.75
N LEU A 31 47.98 -55.20 7.89
CA LEU A 31 49.07 -56.16 7.89
C LEU A 31 48.79 -57.50 7.23
N MET A 32 47.53 -57.84 7.08
CA MET A 32 47.06 -59.10 6.45
C MET A 32 46.96 -58.96 4.92
N LEU A 33 47.10 -57.78 4.38
CA LEU A 33 47.00 -57.53 2.91
C LEU A 33 48.10 -58.23 2.15
N PRO A 34 47.81 -58.94 1.05
CA PRO A 34 48.81 -59.63 0.25
C PRO A 34 49.66 -58.68 -0.57
N THR A 35 50.96 -58.82 -0.54
CA THR A 35 51.93 -58.05 -1.33
C THR A 35 52.54 -58.85 -2.43
N ARG A 36 52.95 -58.17 -3.50
CA ARG A 36 53.67 -58.81 -4.64
C ARG A 36 55.19 -58.82 -4.40
N ARG A 37 55.89 -59.71 -5.03
CA ARG A 37 57.35 -59.72 -4.99
C ARG A 37 57.93 -58.41 -5.56
N LEU A 38 58.90 -57.84 -4.84
CA LEU A 38 59.65 -56.66 -5.27
C LEU A 38 61.12 -56.97 -5.41
N ARG A 39 61.67 -56.90 -6.63
CA ARG A 39 63.10 -57.14 -6.93
C ARG A 39 63.65 -56.00 -7.78
N GLY A 40 64.76 -55.37 -7.36
CA GLY A 40 65.41 -54.25 -8.09
C GLY A 40 66.10 -53.28 -7.22
N ARG A 41 66.73 -52.23 -7.81
CA ARG A 41 67.28 -51.10 -7.08
C ARG A 41 66.26 -49.97 -7.08
N TYR A 42 65.74 -49.62 -5.91
CA TYR A 42 64.73 -48.58 -5.74
C TYR A 42 65.12 -47.65 -4.54
N GLN A 43 64.70 -46.44 -4.60
CA GLN A 43 64.73 -45.60 -3.37
C GLN A 43 63.66 -46.10 -2.39
N ALA A 44 63.83 -45.86 -1.10
CA ALA A 44 63.02 -46.39 -0.03
C ALA A 44 61.52 -46.09 -0.18
N GLY A 45 61.16 -44.86 -0.52
CA GLY A 45 59.76 -44.44 -0.75
C GLY A 45 59.14 -45.06 -1.98
N GLU A 46 59.92 -45.22 -3.07
CA GLU A 46 59.49 -45.86 -4.31
C GLU A 46 59.27 -47.37 -4.08
N ALA A 47 60.17 -48.02 -3.35
CA ALA A 47 60.06 -49.41 -2.99
C ALA A 47 58.81 -49.71 -2.18
N LEU A 48 58.51 -48.83 -1.18
CA LEU A 48 57.32 -48.92 -0.37
C LEU A 48 56.05 -48.71 -1.20
N ALA A 49 56.04 -47.69 -2.06
CA ALA A 49 54.89 -47.41 -2.94
C ALA A 49 54.61 -48.57 -3.94
N ARG A 50 55.70 -49.22 -4.42
CA ARG A 50 55.56 -50.40 -5.32
C ARG A 50 55.08 -51.65 -4.57
N LEU A 51 55.52 -51.83 -3.32
CA LEU A 51 55.10 -52.98 -2.49
C LEU A 51 53.58 -52.92 -2.20
N VAL A 52 53.03 -51.74 -1.99
CA VAL A 52 51.60 -51.57 -1.70
C VAL A 52 50.74 -51.27 -2.94
N ARG A 53 51.31 -51.30 -4.13
CA ARG A 53 50.60 -50.97 -5.36
C ARG A 53 49.44 -51.94 -5.62
N GLY A 54 48.22 -51.39 -5.74
CA GLY A 54 46.97 -52.14 -5.95
C GLY A 54 46.30 -52.57 -4.66
N LEU A 55 46.84 -52.23 -3.49
CA LEU A 55 46.18 -52.40 -2.20
C LEU A 55 45.36 -51.17 -1.87
N PRO A 56 44.29 -51.27 -1.08
CA PRO A 56 43.44 -50.15 -0.69
C PRO A 56 44.08 -49.31 0.43
N VAL A 57 45.35 -48.93 0.23
CA VAL A 57 46.16 -48.16 1.18
C VAL A 57 46.87 -47.02 0.48
N ARG A 58 47.20 -45.96 1.25
CA ARG A 58 48.10 -44.91 0.82
C ARG A 58 49.33 -44.84 1.72
N VAL A 59 50.43 -44.45 1.15
CA VAL A 59 51.71 -44.26 1.85
C VAL A 59 51.88 -42.77 2.11
N VAL A 60 52.08 -42.42 3.34
CA VAL A 60 52.29 -41.03 3.78
C VAL A 60 53.68 -40.91 4.35
N ARG A 61 54.50 -40.01 3.83
CA ARG A 61 55.84 -39.69 4.40
C ARG A 61 55.68 -38.74 5.60
N ILE A 62 56.24 -39.13 6.76
CA ILE A 62 56.19 -38.35 7.97
C ILE A 62 57.44 -37.51 8.10
N ASP A 63 58.63 -38.10 7.89
CA ASP A 63 59.93 -37.44 7.83
C ASP A 63 60.91 -38.07 6.82
N ALA A 64 62.18 -37.80 6.97
CA ALA A 64 63.20 -38.31 6.03
C ALA A 64 63.33 -39.85 5.99
N VAL A 65 63.03 -40.50 7.12
CA VAL A 65 63.22 -41.99 7.28
C VAL A 65 61.97 -42.69 7.80
N THR A 66 60.90 -41.93 8.13
CA THR A 66 59.68 -42.51 8.70
C THR A 66 58.50 -42.38 7.71
N TRP A 67 57.79 -43.49 7.51
CA TRP A 67 56.65 -43.58 6.63
C TRP A 67 55.47 -44.22 7.38
N ARG A 68 54.22 -43.87 6.96
CA ARG A 68 53.00 -44.42 7.55
C ARG A 68 52.10 -44.96 6.41
N ILE A 69 51.54 -46.15 6.67
CA ILE A 69 50.54 -46.72 5.77
C ILE A 69 49.18 -46.55 6.42
N GLU A 70 48.28 -45.94 5.65
CA GLU A 70 46.90 -45.64 6.04
C GLU A 70 45.91 -46.29 5.06
N PRO A 71 44.67 -46.61 5.46
CA PRO A 71 43.65 -46.99 4.52
C PRO A 71 43.49 -45.89 3.44
N ALA A 72 43.40 -46.30 2.19
CA ALA A 72 43.06 -45.35 1.13
C ALA A 72 41.65 -44.77 1.44
N PRO A 73 41.43 -43.45 1.32
CA PRO A 73 40.08 -42.90 1.41
C PRO A 73 39.22 -43.69 0.39
N ARG A 74 38.13 -44.28 0.84
CA ARG A 74 37.13 -44.89 -0.04
C ARG A 74 36.68 -43.78 -0.99
N GLY A 75 37.17 -43.82 -2.21
CA GLY A 75 36.66 -42.95 -3.26
C GLY A 75 35.14 -43.16 -3.27
N LYS A 76 34.38 -42.07 -3.09
CA LYS A 76 32.96 -42.13 -3.41
C LYS A 76 32.90 -42.66 -4.84
N SER A 77 32.39 -43.86 -5.02
CA SER A 77 32.04 -44.36 -6.36
C SER A 77 31.24 -43.23 -7.02
N PRO A 78 31.54 -42.82 -8.26
CA PRO A 78 30.65 -41.93 -8.97
C PRO A 78 29.26 -42.55 -8.85
N PRO A 79 28.24 -41.82 -8.42
CA PRO A 79 26.89 -42.33 -8.33
C PRO A 79 26.59 -42.94 -9.72
N PRO A 80 25.91 -44.10 -9.80
CA PRO A 80 25.50 -44.62 -11.09
C PRO A 80 24.85 -43.49 -11.85
N HIS A 81 25.15 -43.32 -13.14
CA HIS A 81 24.56 -42.28 -13.99
C HIS A 81 23.04 -42.39 -13.81
N ARG A 82 22.51 -41.62 -12.84
CA ARG A 82 21.10 -41.34 -12.80
C ARG A 82 20.84 -40.58 -14.09
N PRO A 83 19.89 -41.01 -14.93
CA PRO A 83 19.44 -40.16 -16.03
C PRO A 83 19.28 -38.76 -15.47
N ALA A 84 19.83 -37.74 -16.13
CA ALA A 84 19.70 -36.38 -15.70
C ALA A 84 18.26 -36.20 -15.23
N PRO A 85 18.01 -35.74 -13.99
CA PRO A 85 16.62 -35.56 -13.54
C PRO A 85 15.94 -34.80 -14.66
N PRO A 86 14.73 -35.20 -15.09
CA PRO A 86 13.99 -34.45 -16.07
C PRO A 86 14.05 -33.00 -15.59
N PRO A 87 14.26 -32.01 -16.49
CA PRO A 87 14.36 -30.61 -16.11
C PRO A 87 13.26 -30.36 -15.07
N PRO A 88 13.54 -29.72 -13.91
CA PRO A 88 12.59 -29.63 -12.82
C PRO A 88 11.26 -29.29 -13.44
N ALA A 89 10.28 -30.15 -13.25
CA ALA A 89 8.92 -29.89 -13.74
C ALA A 89 8.64 -28.46 -13.32
N PRO A 90 8.20 -27.56 -14.24
CA PRO A 90 8.03 -26.15 -13.92
C PRO A 90 7.44 -26.11 -12.54
N ALA A 91 8.13 -25.45 -11.60
CA ALA A 91 7.82 -25.53 -10.18
C ALA A 91 6.30 -25.50 -10.05
N GLU A 92 5.71 -26.55 -9.49
CA GLU A 92 4.27 -26.53 -9.24
C GLU A 92 4.02 -25.17 -8.62
N PRO A 93 3.11 -24.34 -9.14
CA PRO A 93 2.90 -23.01 -8.60
C PRO A 93 2.76 -23.23 -7.11
N ALA A 94 3.70 -22.67 -6.35
CA ALA A 94 3.80 -22.84 -4.90
C ALA A 94 2.38 -22.73 -4.40
N LEU A 95 1.86 -23.73 -3.72
CA LEU A 95 0.47 -23.81 -3.23
C LEU A 95 0.12 -22.40 -2.82
N ALA A 96 -0.76 -21.74 -3.56
CA ALA A 96 -0.97 -20.30 -3.42
C ALA A 96 -1.27 -20.08 -1.93
N LEU A 97 -0.33 -19.45 -1.23
CA LEU A 97 -0.45 -19.18 0.19
C LEU A 97 -1.75 -18.37 0.33
N ASP A 98 -2.59 -18.75 1.27
CA ASP A 98 -3.81 -17.99 1.56
C ASP A 98 -3.42 -16.52 1.73
N ILE A 99 -4.17 -15.61 1.10
CA ILE A 99 -3.93 -14.17 1.23
C ILE A 99 -4.19 -13.80 2.70
N VAL A 100 -3.16 -13.28 3.35
CA VAL A 100 -3.22 -12.86 4.75
C VAL A 100 -3.47 -11.37 4.82
N ILE A 101 -4.52 -10.98 5.51
CA ILE A 101 -4.87 -9.59 5.83
C ILE A 101 -4.26 -9.29 7.20
N THR A 102 -3.42 -8.28 7.27
CA THR A 102 -2.82 -7.81 8.52
C THR A 102 -3.45 -6.51 9.01
N ALA A 103 -4.19 -5.82 8.15
CA ALA A 103 -4.97 -4.64 8.51
C ALA A 103 -6.09 -4.91 9.54
N SER A 104 -6.46 -6.15 9.81
CA SER A 104 -7.34 -6.52 10.93
C SER A 104 -6.66 -6.47 12.30
N LYS A 105 -5.42 -5.93 12.38
CA LYS A 105 -4.53 -5.91 13.57
C LYS A 105 -4.20 -7.28 14.14
N ARG A 106 -4.70 -8.34 13.52
CA ARG A 106 -4.36 -9.75 13.70
C ARG A 106 -4.20 -10.39 12.33
N PRO A 107 -3.25 -11.30 12.12
CA PRO A 107 -3.19 -12.04 10.87
C PRO A 107 -4.49 -12.79 10.65
N ALA A 108 -5.22 -12.44 9.60
CA ALA A 108 -6.45 -13.12 9.20
C ALA A 108 -6.32 -13.58 7.75
N ILE A 109 -6.77 -14.79 7.46
CA ILE A 109 -6.87 -15.26 6.09
C ILE A 109 -8.05 -14.53 5.42
N GLU A 110 -7.88 -13.95 4.23
CA GLU A 110 -8.93 -13.22 3.52
C GLU A 110 -10.23 -14.02 3.45
N ARG A 111 -10.13 -15.31 3.18
CA ARG A 111 -11.29 -16.22 3.10
C ARG A 111 -12.09 -16.28 4.40
N THR A 112 -11.45 -16.13 5.54
CA THR A 112 -12.07 -16.25 6.88
C THR A 112 -12.21 -14.90 7.58
N TYR A 113 -11.90 -13.80 6.93
CA TYR A 113 -12.11 -12.47 7.49
C TYR A 113 -13.62 -12.11 7.43
N PRO A 114 -14.28 -11.78 8.56
CA PRO A 114 -15.72 -11.49 8.57
C PRO A 114 -16.00 -10.04 8.14
N GLY A 115 -15.71 -9.69 6.90
CA GLY A 115 -15.89 -8.36 6.34
C GLY A 115 -15.32 -8.28 4.92
N SER A 116 -15.60 -7.23 4.19
CA SER A 116 -15.00 -7.01 2.89
C SER A 116 -13.59 -6.48 3.03
N ALA A 117 -12.66 -7.13 2.36
CA ALA A 117 -11.27 -6.73 2.29
C ALA A 117 -10.72 -6.98 0.89
N PHE A 118 -9.75 -6.18 0.49
CA PHE A 118 -9.05 -6.31 -0.78
C PHE A 118 -7.55 -6.18 -0.57
N VAL A 119 -6.78 -7.06 -1.18
CA VAL A 119 -5.31 -7.05 -1.12
C VAL A 119 -4.75 -6.99 -2.51
N ILE A 120 -3.92 -5.98 -2.78
CA ILE A 120 -3.12 -5.86 -4.00
C ILE A 120 -1.69 -6.27 -3.63
N GLY A 121 -1.17 -7.34 -4.23
CA GLY A 121 0.23 -7.71 -4.05
C GLY A 121 1.18 -6.72 -4.72
N GLY A 122 2.35 -6.48 -4.13
CA GLY A 122 3.37 -5.60 -4.71
C GLY A 122 3.83 -6.04 -6.10
N ALA A 123 3.83 -7.35 -6.36
CA ALA A 123 4.13 -7.90 -7.68
C ALA A 123 3.09 -7.53 -8.75
N ASP A 124 1.85 -7.23 -8.36
CA ASP A 124 0.79 -6.77 -9.25
C ASP A 124 0.89 -5.28 -9.57
N LEU A 125 1.67 -4.55 -8.79
CA LEU A 125 2.02 -3.15 -9.04
C LEU A 125 3.23 -3.13 -9.96
N SER A 126 3.03 -2.92 -11.26
CA SER A 126 4.14 -2.66 -12.18
C SER A 126 4.86 -1.36 -11.76
N ALA A 127 6.11 -1.17 -12.23
CA ALA A 127 6.86 0.05 -11.95
C ALA A 127 6.10 1.33 -12.36
N VAL A 128 5.25 1.26 -13.36
CA VAL A 128 4.35 2.35 -13.81
C VAL A 128 3.31 2.71 -12.77
N HIS A 129 2.63 1.69 -12.25
CA HIS A 129 1.56 1.90 -11.29
C HIS A 129 2.10 2.30 -9.92
N ALA A 130 3.33 1.91 -9.59
CA ALA A 130 3.98 2.32 -8.35
C ALA A 130 4.19 3.85 -8.26
N GLY A 131 4.49 4.50 -9.39
CA GLY A 131 4.62 5.96 -9.50
C GLY A 131 3.30 6.69 -9.78
N GLN A 132 2.16 6.08 -9.50
CA GLN A 132 0.84 6.69 -9.62
C GLN A 132 0.15 6.85 -8.26
N GLY A 133 0.84 6.55 -7.16
CA GLY A 133 0.31 6.67 -5.81
C GLY A 133 -1.05 5.98 -5.63
N THR A 134 -1.98 6.64 -4.97
CA THR A 134 -3.34 6.12 -4.71
C THR A 134 -4.17 5.90 -5.99
N ALA A 135 -3.85 6.55 -7.11
CA ALA A 135 -4.54 6.31 -8.38
C ALA A 135 -4.37 4.86 -8.88
N ALA A 136 -3.24 4.21 -8.57
CA ALA A 136 -3.02 2.79 -8.88
C ALA A 136 -3.98 1.87 -8.11
N VAL A 137 -4.36 2.23 -6.89
CA VAL A 137 -5.33 1.51 -6.06
C VAL A 137 -6.75 1.75 -6.57
N LEU A 138 -7.07 3.02 -6.87
CA LEU A 138 -8.36 3.41 -7.47
C LEU A 138 -8.68 2.61 -8.73
N ALA A 139 -7.70 2.41 -9.62
CA ALA A 139 -7.88 1.66 -10.86
C ALA A 139 -8.27 0.19 -10.64
N ARG A 140 -8.06 -0.35 -9.43
CA ARG A 140 -8.27 -1.76 -9.11
C ARG A 140 -9.54 -2.06 -8.31
N LEU A 141 -10.10 -1.05 -7.61
CA LEU A 141 -11.30 -1.21 -6.80
C LEU A 141 -12.45 -0.35 -7.30
N PRO A 142 -13.58 -0.95 -7.73
CA PRO A 142 -14.78 -0.18 -8.09
C PRO A 142 -15.44 0.52 -6.91
N SER A 143 -15.29 0.00 -5.69
CA SER A 143 -15.79 0.58 -4.43
C SER A 143 -15.01 1.79 -3.95
N LEU A 144 -13.84 2.06 -4.54
CA LEU A 144 -12.98 3.19 -4.20
C LEU A 144 -13.19 4.34 -5.19
N SER A 145 -13.40 5.55 -4.69
CA SER A 145 -13.53 6.78 -5.46
C SER A 145 -12.66 7.91 -4.87
N SER A 146 -12.55 9.00 -5.59
CA SER A 146 -11.70 10.15 -5.23
C SER A 146 -12.28 11.45 -5.77
N THR A 147 -11.84 12.58 -5.22
CA THR A 147 -12.18 13.92 -5.74
C THR A 147 -11.47 14.28 -7.04
N HIS A 148 -10.51 13.51 -7.51
CA HIS A 148 -9.76 13.74 -8.77
C HIS A 148 -9.19 15.16 -8.96
N LEU A 149 -8.91 15.89 -7.88
CA LEU A 149 -8.32 17.22 -7.92
C LEU A 149 -6.85 17.22 -8.37
N GLY A 150 -6.19 16.07 -8.28
CA GLY A 150 -4.80 15.85 -8.68
C GLY A 150 -3.99 15.09 -7.63
N PRO A 151 -2.79 14.61 -7.99
CA PRO A 151 -1.90 13.92 -7.06
C PRO A 151 -1.63 14.77 -5.81
N GLY A 152 -1.66 14.13 -4.62
CA GLY A 152 -1.46 14.78 -3.33
C GLY A 152 -2.54 15.77 -2.91
N ARG A 153 -3.62 15.94 -3.70
CA ARG A 153 -4.71 16.89 -3.45
C ARG A 153 -6.07 16.19 -3.27
N ASN A 154 -6.09 14.89 -3.45
CA ASN A 154 -7.33 14.12 -3.44
C ASN A 154 -7.80 13.79 -2.02
N LYS A 155 -9.12 13.56 -1.89
CA LYS A 155 -9.75 12.81 -0.81
C LYS A 155 -10.14 11.44 -1.35
N LEU A 156 -9.88 10.38 -0.59
CA LEU A 156 -10.33 9.03 -0.92
C LEU A 156 -11.64 8.71 -0.20
N PHE A 157 -12.48 7.94 -0.88
CA PHE A 157 -13.76 7.45 -0.38
C PHE A 157 -13.91 5.97 -0.66
N ILE A 158 -14.44 5.22 0.30
CA ILE A 158 -14.72 3.78 0.16
C ILE A 158 -16.21 3.56 0.32
N ARG A 159 -16.81 2.71 -0.56
CA ARG A 159 -18.22 2.32 -0.50
C ARG A 159 -19.22 3.45 -0.45
N GLY A 160 -18.89 4.55 -1.12
CA GLY A 160 -19.78 5.69 -1.15
C GLY A 160 -19.84 6.49 0.16
N VAL A 161 -18.97 6.25 1.13
CA VAL A 161 -18.84 7.12 2.28
C VAL A 161 -18.04 8.35 1.86
N ALA A 162 -18.68 9.20 1.06
CA ALA A 162 -18.12 10.41 0.48
C ALA A 162 -18.89 11.63 1.00
N ASP A 163 -18.16 12.55 1.60
CA ASP A 163 -18.74 13.71 2.32
C ASP A 163 -18.66 15.00 1.51
N SER A 164 -17.64 15.17 0.69
CA SER A 164 -17.28 16.49 0.17
C SER A 164 -16.59 16.41 -1.19
N SER A 165 -16.56 17.56 -1.87
CA SER A 165 -15.80 17.78 -3.11
C SER A 165 -14.58 18.65 -2.90
N PHE A 166 -14.35 19.12 -1.69
CA PHE A 166 -13.27 19.99 -1.27
C PHE A 166 -12.42 19.41 -0.17
N ASN A 167 -11.26 20.04 0.05
CA ASN A 167 -10.40 19.85 1.21
C ASN A 167 -10.63 21.00 2.20
N GLY A 168 -11.48 20.76 3.18
CA GLY A 168 -11.72 21.62 4.32
C GLY A 168 -11.15 21.01 5.60
N PRO A 169 -11.51 21.57 6.77
CA PRO A 169 -11.03 21.08 8.06
C PRO A 169 -11.68 19.76 8.53
N THR A 170 -12.45 19.09 7.67
CA THR A 170 -13.07 17.82 8.04
C THR A 170 -12.03 16.70 8.12
N GLN A 171 -12.22 15.81 9.07
CA GLN A 171 -11.44 14.59 9.18
C GLN A 171 -11.66 13.69 7.95
N ALA A 172 -10.60 13.03 7.48
CA ALA A 172 -10.69 12.09 6.38
C ALA A 172 -11.67 10.94 6.68
N THR A 173 -12.42 10.49 5.67
CA THR A 173 -13.33 9.34 5.80
C THR A 173 -12.61 7.99 5.68
N VAL A 174 -11.39 7.99 5.11
CA VAL A 174 -10.53 6.81 4.94
C VAL A 174 -9.24 7.00 5.72
N GLY A 175 -8.99 6.12 6.69
CA GLY A 175 -7.72 6.09 7.41
C GLY A 175 -6.63 5.47 6.54
N GLN A 176 -5.49 6.16 6.39
CA GLN A 176 -4.35 5.66 5.65
C GLN A 176 -3.20 5.32 6.60
N TYR A 177 -2.50 4.22 6.28
CA TYR A 177 -1.41 3.69 7.12
C TYR A 177 -0.22 3.26 6.26
N LEU A 178 0.99 3.52 6.74
CA LEU A 178 2.22 2.91 6.26
C LEU A 178 2.73 1.92 7.33
N GLY A 179 2.65 0.63 7.04
CA GLY A 179 2.83 -0.39 8.07
C GLY A 179 1.82 -0.23 9.21
N GLU A 180 2.30 0.04 10.41
CA GLU A 180 1.47 0.26 11.61
C GLU A 180 1.22 1.75 11.91
N ILE A 181 1.88 2.68 11.18
CA ILE A 181 1.83 4.12 11.46
C ILE A 181 0.75 4.79 10.62
N ARG A 182 -0.09 5.58 11.26
CA ARG A 182 -1.13 6.38 10.61
C ARG A 182 -0.51 7.54 9.84
N LEU A 183 -0.98 7.78 8.60
CA LEU A 183 -0.46 8.81 7.70
C LEU A 183 -1.28 10.10 7.72
N ASN A 184 -2.60 10.01 7.89
CA ASN A 184 -3.51 11.14 7.80
C ASN A 184 -4.47 11.21 8.99
N TYR A 185 -4.90 12.40 9.32
CA TYR A 185 -6.04 12.67 10.18
C TYR A 185 -7.09 13.47 9.40
N ASN A 186 -6.70 14.59 8.81
CA ASN A 186 -7.51 15.43 7.92
C ASN A 186 -7.14 15.18 6.44
N ALA A 187 -7.91 15.74 5.52
CA ALA A 187 -7.61 15.76 4.09
C ALA A 187 -6.65 16.94 3.76
N PRO A 188 -5.95 16.89 2.61
CA PRO A 188 -5.96 15.84 1.61
C PRO A 188 -5.16 14.62 2.00
N ASP A 189 -5.28 13.57 1.19
CA ASP A 189 -4.45 12.37 1.32
C ASP A 189 -2.99 12.68 0.97
N PRO A 190 -2.01 12.10 1.69
CA PRO A 190 -0.59 12.33 1.39
C PRO A 190 -0.13 11.73 0.06
N ASP A 191 -0.93 10.85 -0.54
CA ASP A 191 -0.72 10.22 -1.86
C ASP A 191 0.66 9.57 -2.01
N ILE A 192 1.05 8.76 -1.01
CA ILE A 192 2.36 8.11 -0.95
C ILE A 192 2.58 7.23 -2.17
N GLU A 193 3.73 7.43 -2.85
CA GLU A 193 4.14 6.60 -3.98
C GLU A 193 4.43 5.15 -3.55
N LEU A 194 4.00 4.19 -4.40
CA LEU A 194 3.89 2.78 -4.05
C LEU A 194 5.10 1.94 -4.46
N TYR A 195 6.26 2.56 -4.68
CA TYR A 195 7.50 1.82 -4.89
C TYR A 195 7.87 1.00 -3.65
N ASP A 196 8.45 -0.17 -3.84
CA ASP A 196 8.95 -1.02 -2.76
C ASP A 196 7.90 -1.38 -1.70
N VAL A 197 6.72 -1.77 -2.17
CA VAL A 197 5.56 -2.17 -1.37
C VAL A 197 5.29 -3.65 -1.55
N ARG A 198 5.11 -4.38 -0.44
CA ARG A 198 4.75 -5.80 -0.45
C ARG A 198 3.27 -6.02 -0.78
N ALA A 199 2.42 -5.18 -0.22
CA ALA A 199 0.99 -5.25 -0.43
C ALA A 199 0.30 -3.94 -0.07
N ILE A 200 -0.88 -3.72 -0.65
CA ILE A 200 -1.84 -2.72 -0.20
C ILE A 200 -3.08 -3.46 0.25
N GLU A 201 -3.48 -3.23 1.49
CA GLU A 201 -4.65 -3.82 2.11
C GLU A 201 -5.72 -2.74 2.27
N VAL A 202 -6.92 -3.00 1.75
CA VAL A 202 -8.07 -2.11 1.90
C VAL A 202 -9.14 -2.87 2.68
N LEU A 203 -9.53 -2.36 3.86
CA LEU A 203 -10.69 -2.84 4.59
C LEU A 203 -11.85 -1.91 4.32
N GLU A 204 -12.93 -2.46 3.81
CA GLU A 204 -14.11 -1.71 3.39
C GLU A 204 -15.14 -1.64 4.51
N GLY A 205 -15.78 -0.48 4.64
CA GLY A 205 -16.72 -0.15 5.71
C GLY A 205 -16.01 0.29 7.00
N PRO A 206 -16.74 0.85 7.97
CA PRO A 206 -16.18 1.45 9.17
C PRO A 206 -15.26 0.51 9.93
N GLN A 207 -14.20 1.06 10.49
CA GLN A 207 -13.20 0.34 11.28
C GLN A 207 -13.01 1.00 12.66
N GLY A 208 -14.07 1.67 13.18
CA GLY A 208 -13.98 2.50 14.37
C GLY A 208 -13.51 1.75 15.61
N THR A 209 -13.93 0.50 15.82
CA THR A 209 -13.53 -0.31 16.98
C THR A 209 -12.01 -0.46 17.07
N LEU A 210 -11.33 -0.79 15.97
CA LEU A 210 -9.88 -1.02 15.99
C LEU A 210 -9.07 0.23 15.67
N TYR A 211 -9.58 1.13 14.83
CA TYR A 211 -8.82 2.25 14.28
C TYR A 211 -9.27 3.63 14.78
N GLY A 212 -10.43 3.71 15.45
CA GLY A 212 -10.98 4.96 15.99
C GLY A 212 -11.48 5.92 14.93
N ALA A 213 -11.38 7.20 15.26
CA ALA A 213 -11.87 8.28 14.41
C ALA A 213 -11.18 8.35 13.03
N GLY A 214 -11.93 8.78 11.99
CA GLY A 214 -11.41 8.92 10.62
C GLY A 214 -11.28 7.60 9.86
N SER A 215 -12.06 6.59 10.21
CA SER A 215 -12.16 5.31 9.52
C SER A 215 -13.61 4.95 9.18
N LEU A 216 -14.41 5.96 8.79
CA LEU A 216 -15.84 5.80 8.47
C LEU A 216 -16.08 4.91 7.26
N GLY A 217 -15.42 5.20 6.13
CA GLY A 217 -15.53 4.43 4.90
C GLY A 217 -14.67 3.17 4.91
N GLY A 218 -13.61 3.17 5.73
CA GLY A 218 -12.64 2.10 5.80
C GLY A 218 -11.23 2.57 6.05
N ILE A 219 -10.29 1.67 5.80
CA ILE A 219 -8.86 1.97 5.86
C ILE A 219 -8.13 1.46 4.62
N MET A 220 -7.06 2.15 4.26
CA MET A 220 -6.06 1.71 3.30
C MET A 220 -4.70 1.59 4.00
N ARG A 221 -4.12 0.41 3.98
CA ARG A 221 -2.82 0.15 4.58
C ARG A 221 -1.80 -0.21 3.52
N ILE A 222 -0.77 0.59 3.40
CA ILE A 222 0.40 0.32 2.57
C ILE A 222 1.36 -0.51 3.42
N VAL A 223 1.62 -1.75 3.02
CA VAL A 223 2.54 -2.67 3.70
C VAL A 223 3.88 -2.62 2.98
N PRO A 224 4.93 -1.99 3.55
CA PRO A 224 6.24 -1.93 2.91
C PRO A 224 6.86 -3.32 2.77
N GLU A 225 7.79 -3.46 1.83
CA GLU A 225 8.68 -4.63 1.80
C GLU A 225 9.52 -4.66 3.07
N PRO A 226 9.60 -5.81 3.76
CA PRO A 226 10.36 -5.91 5.00
C PRO A 226 11.87 -5.79 4.78
N VAL A 227 12.57 -5.32 5.79
CA VAL A 227 14.04 -5.37 5.83
C VAL A 227 14.48 -6.82 5.88
N ARG A 228 15.33 -7.25 4.93
CA ARG A 228 15.96 -8.57 4.89
C ARG A 228 17.22 -8.56 5.72
N MET A 229 17.30 -9.45 6.71
CA MET A 229 18.39 -9.46 7.69
C MET A 229 19.60 -10.29 7.25
N SER A 230 19.49 -11.09 6.16
CA SER A 230 20.56 -12.01 5.70
C SER A 230 21.24 -11.56 4.41
N ASP A 231 20.51 -10.88 3.51
CA ASP A 231 20.95 -10.75 2.12
C ASP A 231 20.97 -9.30 1.65
N TRP A 232 22.04 -8.94 0.94
CA TRP A 232 22.07 -7.73 0.12
C TRP A 232 21.14 -7.89 -1.07
N SER A 233 20.36 -6.88 -1.34
CA SER A 233 19.56 -6.81 -2.55
C SER A 233 19.31 -5.37 -2.96
N GLY A 234 19.14 -5.15 -4.23
CA GLY A 234 18.81 -3.85 -4.78
C GLY A 234 17.87 -3.98 -5.95
N LYS A 235 17.20 -2.87 -6.26
CA LYS A 235 16.36 -2.72 -7.42
C LYS A 235 16.48 -1.30 -7.95
N ALA A 236 16.58 -1.17 -9.26
CA ALA A 236 16.52 0.13 -9.93
C ALA A 236 15.51 0.04 -11.08
N SER A 237 14.78 1.12 -11.30
CA SER A 237 13.85 1.24 -12.41
C SER A 237 13.88 2.63 -13.00
N ALA A 238 13.71 2.73 -14.32
CA ALA A 238 13.60 3.98 -15.04
C ALA A 238 12.56 3.85 -16.15
N GLY A 239 11.84 4.92 -16.45
CA GLY A 239 10.84 4.95 -17.50
C GLY A 239 10.71 6.32 -18.15
N LEU A 240 10.33 6.32 -19.42
CA LEU A 240 9.98 7.51 -20.19
C LEU A 240 8.53 7.39 -20.64
N SER A 241 7.78 8.46 -20.54
CA SER A 241 6.36 8.51 -20.92
C SER A 241 6.07 9.66 -21.85
N LEU A 242 5.14 9.42 -22.79
CA LEU A 242 4.65 10.42 -23.73
C LEU A 242 3.12 10.42 -23.72
N ALA A 243 2.54 11.56 -23.44
CA ALA A 243 1.10 11.78 -23.53
C ALA A 243 0.71 12.28 -24.92
N SER A 244 -0.40 11.78 -25.46
CA SER A 244 -1.00 12.31 -26.68
C SER A 244 -1.45 13.75 -26.44
N ARG A 245 -0.92 14.72 -27.19
CA ARG A 245 -1.15 16.16 -26.99
C ARG A 245 -0.69 16.67 -25.61
N GLY A 246 0.43 16.16 -25.10
CA GLY A 246 1.02 16.59 -23.84
C GLY A 246 2.54 16.56 -23.88
N GLN A 247 3.14 17.00 -22.81
CA GLN A 247 4.60 16.93 -22.62
C GLN A 247 5.04 15.51 -22.23
N GLY A 248 6.32 15.22 -22.52
CA GLY A 248 7.00 14.04 -22.02
C GLY A 248 7.11 14.04 -20.49
N GLY A 249 7.17 12.87 -19.93
CA GLY A 249 7.42 12.62 -18.51
C GLY A 249 8.41 11.47 -18.33
N GLY A 250 8.68 11.12 -17.10
CA GLY A 250 9.53 9.98 -16.77
C GLY A 250 9.54 9.69 -15.28
N ASP A 251 10.09 8.55 -14.96
CA ASP A 251 10.24 8.09 -13.58
C ASP A 251 11.58 7.40 -13.37
N LEU A 252 12.12 7.56 -12.18
CA LEU A 252 13.31 6.89 -11.71
C LEU A 252 13.07 6.46 -10.26
N ALA A 253 13.39 5.20 -9.95
CA ALA A 253 13.34 4.71 -8.57
C ALA A 253 14.48 3.75 -8.30
N GLY A 254 14.99 3.78 -7.08
CA GLY A 254 16.04 2.88 -6.61
C GLY A 254 15.77 2.40 -5.19
N MET A 255 16.13 1.15 -4.90
CA MET A 255 16.03 0.54 -3.59
C MET A 255 17.29 -0.26 -3.28
N VAL A 256 17.74 -0.18 -2.03
CA VAL A 256 18.82 -1.01 -1.49
C VAL A 256 18.41 -1.58 -0.15
N ASN A 257 18.67 -2.87 0.03
CA ASN A 257 18.59 -3.56 1.31
C ASN A 257 19.99 -4.03 1.74
N ALA A 258 20.40 -3.66 2.92
CA ALA A 258 21.73 -3.95 3.47
C ALA A 258 21.62 -4.62 4.84
N PRO A 259 22.02 -5.89 5.01
CA PRO A 259 22.22 -6.50 6.32
C PRO A 259 23.52 -5.93 6.93
N ILE A 260 23.42 -4.87 7.76
CA ILE A 260 24.57 -4.21 8.38
C ILE A 260 25.28 -5.18 9.35
N LEU A 261 24.52 -5.86 10.18
CA LEU A 261 24.95 -6.97 11.00
C LEU A 261 23.99 -8.14 10.76
N PRO A 262 24.38 -9.14 9.94
CA PRO A 262 23.51 -10.22 9.52
C PRO A 262 22.76 -10.88 10.68
N GLY A 263 21.46 -11.02 10.56
CA GLY A 263 20.57 -11.57 11.56
C GLY A 263 20.25 -10.64 12.74
N THR A 264 20.87 -9.47 12.83
CA THR A 264 20.69 -8.56 13.98
C THR A 264 20.29 -7.14 13.56
N ILE A 265 20.96 -6.56 12.57
CA ILE A 265 20.71 -5.18 12.12
C ILE A 265 20.65 -5.15 10.59
N GLY A 266 19.55 -4.69 10.06
CA GLY A 266 19.37 -4.48 8.63
C GLY A 266 18.80 -3.11 8.32
N LEU A 267 19.18 -2.57 7.18
CA LEU A 267 18.70 -1.28 6.64
C LEU A 267 18.09 -1.52 5.26
N ARG A 268 16.94 -0.92 5.02
CA ARG A 268 16.32 -0.85 3.69
C ARG A 268 15.99 0.59 3.39
N GLY A 269 16.40 1.06 2.21
CA GLY A 269 16.14 2.41 1.76
C GLY A 269 15.71 2.43 0.30
N MET A 270 14.80 3.35 -0.05
CA MET A 270 14.38 3.59 -1.43
C MET A 270 14.22 5.09 -1.66
N ALA A 271 14.45 5.51 -2.89
CA ALA A 271 14.21 6.88 -3.35
C ALA A 271 13.60 6.84 -4.75
N PHE A 272 12.86 7.89 -5.08
CA PHE A 272 12.23 8.02 -6.40
C PHE A 272 12.15 9.49 -6.83
N HIS A 273 12.03 9.66 -8.15
CA HIS A 273 11.70 10.90 -8.83
C HIS A 273 10.73 10.60 -9.95
N THR A 274 9.58 11.29 -10.01
CA THR A 274 8.61 11.13 -11.09
C THR A 274 8.19 12.48 -11.66
N VAL A 275 8.00 12.53 -12.96
CA VAL A 275 7.49 13.68 -13.68
C VAL A 275 6.35 13.24 -14.58
N ALA A 276 5.17 13.75 -14.31
CA ALA A 276 4.02 13.62 -15.20
C ALA A 276 3.90 14.90 -16.03
N GLY A 277 4.20 14.83 -17.33
CA GLY A 277 4.15 16.00 -18.23
C GLY A 277 2.75 16.62 -18.28
N GLY A 278 2.65 17.94 -18.44
CA GLY A 278 1.40 18.67 -18.57
C GLY A 278 0.67 18.33 -19.88
N TYR A 279 -0.64 18.57 -19.90
CA TYR A 279 -1.50 18.30 -21.07
C TYR A 279 -2.70 19.24 -21.18
N ILE A 280 -2.80 20.25 -20.31
CA ILE A 280 -3.83 21.28 -20.36
C ILE A 280 -3.21 22.59 -20.85
N ASP A 281 -3.84 23.23 -21.82
CA ASP A 281 -3.43 24.52 -22.34
C ASP A 281 -4.21 25.65 -21.64
N ASP A 282 -3.53 26.73 -21.30
CA ASP A 282 -4.14 27.93 -20.74
C ASP A 282 -4.11 29.04 -21.78
N VAL A 283 -5.22 29.19 -22.51
CA VAL A 283 -5.33 30.14 -23.61
C VAL A 283 -5.38 31.59 -23.12
N GLY A 284 -5.87 31.83 -21.88
CA GLY A 284 -5.87 33.17 -21.28
C GLY A 284 -4.46 33.71 -21.06
N ARG A 285 -3.50 32.84 -20.75
CA ARG A 285 -2.09 33.18 -20.57
C ARG A 285 -1.21 32.88 -21.78
N GLY A 286 -1.78 32.28 -22.86
CA GLY A 286 -1.03 31.86 -24.04
C GLY A 286 -0.03 30.72 -23.78
N LEU A 287 -0.25 29.88 -22.76
CA LEU A 287 0.66 28.83 -22.33
C LEU A 287 0.12 27.44 -22.67
N ARG A 288 1.03 26.52 -22.99
CA ARG A 288 0.66 25.12 -23.29
C ARG A 288 1.15 24.17 -22.20
N ASN A 289 0.35 23.10 -22.00
CA ASN A 289 0.71 21.98 -21.10
C ASN A 289 1.07 22.43 -19.67
N VAL A 290 0.28 23.34 -19.12
CA VAL A 290 0.62 24.05 -17.87
C VAL A 290 0.60 23.18 -16.62
N ASN A 291 -0.10 22.05 -16.64
CA ASN A 291 -0.42 21.24 -15.44
C ASN A 291 0.57 20.08 -15.21
N ARG A 292 1.87 20.33 -15.40
CA ARG A 292 2.94 19.38 -15.06
C ARG A 292 2.92 19.09 -13.56
N THR A 293 3.09 17.80 -13.19
CA THR A 293 3.27 17.35 -11.80
C THR A 293 4.61 16.67 -11.63
N GLN A 294 5.28 16.94 -10.53
CA GLN A 294 6.52 16.31 -10.12
C GLN A 294 6.34 15.74 -8.71
N SER A 295 6.87 14.53 -8.48
CA SER A 295 6.91 13.91 -7.15
C SER A 295 8.32 13.41 -6.87
N ASP A 296 8.85 13.79 -5.74
CA ASP A 296 10.17 13.41 -5.22
C ASP A 296 10.01 12.82 -3.84
N GLY A 297 10.77 11.77 -3.52
CA GLY A 297 10.67 11.23 -2.19
C GLY A 297 11.53 10.00 -1.93
N GLY A 298 11.39 9.50 -0.72
CA GLY A 298 12.08 8.30 -0.28
C GLY A 298 11.55 7.76 1.03
N ARG A 299 11.90 6.52 1.30
CA ARG A 299 11.59 5.83 2.56
C ARG A 299 12.81 5.05 3.03
N ALA A 300 12.95 4.95 4.35
CA ALA A 300 13.97 4.12 4.98
C ALA A 300 13.41 3.38 6.18
N ALA A 301 13.89 2.16 6.40
CA ALA A 301 13.59 1.36 7.57
C ALA A 301 14.87 0.72 8.10
N LEU A 302 15.15 0.92 9.39
CA LEU A 302 16.21 0.26 10.14
C LEU A 302 15.57 -0.76 11.08
N ARG A 303 15.86 -2.03 10.88
CA ARG A 303 15.35 -3.13 11.70
C ARG A 303 16.45 -3.70 12.56
N ILE A 304 16.15 -3.88 13.86
CA ILE A 304 17.05 -4.42 14.87
C ILE A 304 16.34 -5.61 15.51
N GLU A 305 16.98 -6.78 15.49
CA GLU A 305 16.53 -8.02 16.13
C GLU A 305 17.56 -8.44 17.21
N PRO A 306 17.42 -7.91 18.46
CA PRO A 306 18.41 -8.16 19.50
C PRO A 306 18.35 -9.57 20.09
N GLY A 307 17.51 -10.44 19.56
CA GLY A 307 17.27 -11.80 20.03
C GLY A 307 16.04 -11.90 20.94
N ASN A 308 15.76 -13.13 21.43
CA ASN A 308 14.61 -13.42 22.29
C ASN A 308 13.27 -12.92 21.72
N ASP A 309 13.08 -13.03 20.39
CA ASP A 309 11.86 -12.61 19.66
C ASP A 309 11.48 -11.13 19.83
N TRP A 310 12.46 -10.27 20.11
CA TRP A 310 12.30 -8.83 20.01
C TRP A 310 12.61 -8.35 18.59
N SER A 311 11.82 -7.39 18.12
CA SER A 311 12.07 -6.66 16.88
C SER A 311 11.79 -5.19 17.13
N VAL A 312 12.71 -4.33 16.73
CA VAL A 312 12.57 -2.87 16.74
C VAL A 312 12.77 -2.38 15.31
N GLU A 313 11.81 -1.65 14.78
CA GLU A 313 11.91 -1.04 13.46
C GLU A 313 11.73 0.48 13.57
N LEU A 314 12.76 1.21 13.15
CA LEU A 314 12.70 2.66 12.94
C LEU A 314 12.41 2.89 11.47
N ASN A 315 11.37 3.66 11.15
CA ASN A 315 11.01 3.95 9.78
C ASN A 315 10.79 5.45 9.56
N GLY A 316 11.01 5.89 8.34
CA GLY A 316 10.79 7.25 7.93
C GLY A 316 10.37 7.32 6.46
N ALA A 317 9.60 8.36 6.13
CA ALA A 317 9.22 8.68 4.76
C ALA A 317 9.22 10.19 4.57
N ILE A 318 9.71 10.62 3.41
CA ILE A 318 9.64 12.01 2.95
C ILE A 318 9.11 12.01 1.51
N GLN A 319 8.21 12.92 1.21
CA GLN A 319 7.68 13.09 -0.14
C GLN A 319 7.28 14.55 -0.36
N ASN A 320 7.62 15.07 -1.54
CA ASN A 320 7.12 16.34 -2.06
C ASN A 320 6.36 16.06 -3.35
N ILE A 321 5.19 16.65 -3.52
CA ILE A 321 4.42 16.66 -4.76
C ILE A 321 4.17 18.11 -5.14
N ALA A 322 4.73 18.54 -6.28
CA ALA A 322 4.55 19.89 -6.82
C ALA A 322 3.79 19.81 -8.15
N THR A 323 2.69 20.53 -8.24
CA THR A 323 1.91 20.67 -9.47
C THR A 323 1.97 22.12 -9.94
N ALA A 324 2.43 22.32 -11.17
CA ALA A 324 2.67 23.66 -11.70
C ALA A 324 1.37 24.47 -11.90
N ASP A 325 0.24 23.78 -12.10
CA ASP A 325 -1.05 24.42 -12.33
C ASP A 325 -2.23 23.43 -12.14
N GLY A 326 -3.47 23.93 -12.05
CA GLY A 326 -4.68 23.14 -11.81
C GLY A 326 -4.94 22.07 -12.88
N GLN A 327 -5.50 20.94 -12.47
CA GLN A 327 -5.73 19.74 -13.30
C GLN A 327 -7.10 19.76 -14.03
N TYR A 328 -7.64 20.92 -14.36
CA TYR A 328 -8.96 21.06 -14.95
C TYR A 328 -8.96 21.88 -16.25
N ALA A 329 -9.95 21.64 -17.08
CA ALA A 329 -10.27 22.37 -18.29
C ALA A 329 -11.65 23.04 -18.16
N GLN A 330 -12.00 23.95 -19.07
CA GLN A 330 -13.26 24.73 -19.03
C GLN A 330 -14.05 24.54 -20.33
N ARG A 331 -15.37 24.40 -20.22
CA ARG A 331 -16.30 24.49 -21.35
C ARG A 331 -16.73 25.94 -21.53
N PRO A 332 -17.07 26.41 -22.75
CA PRO A 332 -17.15 25.68 -24.01
C PRO A 332 -15.82 25.61 -24.79
N LEU A 333 -14.69 25.95 -24.20
CA LEU A 333 -13.38 25.84 -24.84
C LEU A 333 -13.11 24.43 -25.39
N PRO A 334 -12.23 24.30 -26.39
CA PRO A 334 -11.78 23.00 -26.85
C PRO A 334 -11.33 22.08 -25.69
N LYS A 335 -11.40 20.78 -25.93
CA LYS A 335 -10.99 19.79 -24.92
C LYS A 335 -9.55 20.04 -24.48
N LEU A 336 -9.30 19.98 -23.18
CA LEU A 336 -8.01 20.23 -22.54
C LEU A 336 -7.55 21.68 -22.56
N GLU A 337 -8.45 22.62 -22.74
CA GLU A 337 -8.16 24.05 -22.68
C GLU A 337 -8.93 24.72 -21.52
N ARG A 338 -8.34 25.78 -21.02
CA ARG A 338 -8.94 26.71 -20.05
C ARG A 338 -8.44 28.13 -20.28
N SER A 339 -9.06 29.10 -19.61
CA SER A 339 -8.65 30.50 -19.65
C SER A 339 -8.63 31.06 -18.24
N ASN A 340 -7.44 31.24 -17.68
CA ASN A 340 -7.21 31.84 -16.36
C ASN A 340 -6.30 33.06 -16.48
N VAL A 341 -6.34 33.90 -15.44
CA VAL A 341 -5.49 35.09 -15.33
C VAL A 341 -4.15 34.76 -14.68
N ILE A 342 -4.17 33.91 -13.65
CA ILE A 342 -2.97 33.48 -12.93
C ILE A 342 -2.79 31.95 -12.92
N ALA A 343 -1.58 31.52 -12.63
CA ALA A 343 -1.27 30.12 -12.37
C ALA A 343 -1.92 29.66 -11.05
N GLN A 344 -2.28 28.38 -11.00
CA GLN A 344 -2.88 27.76 -9.81
C GLN A 344 -2.03 26.58 -9.35
N PRO A 345 -0.80 26.80 -8.87
CA PRO A 345 0.08 25.76 -8.39
C PRO A 345 -0.46 25.11 -7.11
N PHE A 346 0.07 23.92 -6.86
CA PHE A 346 -0.25 23.13 -5.66
C PHE A 346 1.01 22.43 -5.19
N ASP A 347 1.30 22.51 -3.90
CA ASP A 347 2.43 21.87 -3.24
C ASP A 347 1.96 21.04 -2.04
N ASN A 348 2.53 19.85 -1.89
CA ASN A 348 2.26 18.92 -0.81
C ASN A 348 3.59 18.37 -0.28
N ASP A 349 3.96 18.77 0.93
CA ASP A 349 5.15 18.32 1.64
C ASP A 349 4.74 17.37 2.76
N PHE A 350 5.25 16.15 2.72
CA PHE A 350 4.94 15.10 3.68
C PHE A 350 6.21 14.55 4.33
N LEU A 351 6.22 14.46 5.65
CA LEU A 351 7.29 13.86 6.45
C LEU A 351 6.69 12.95 7.52
N LEU A 352 7.21 11.72 7.62
CA LEU A 352 6.86 10.74 8.63
C LEU A 352 8.11 10.20 9.31
N ALA A 353 8.05 10.06 10.63
CA ALA A 353 9.00 9.30 11.42
C ALA A 353 8.23 8.35 12.37
N GLY A 354 8.71 7.11 12.49
CA GLY A 354 8.03 6.11 13.28
C GLY A 354 8.95 5.09 13.94
N VAL A 355 8.47 4.48 15.00
CA VAL A 355 9.09 3.35 15.67
C VAL A 355 8.05 2.28 15.96
N THR A 356 8.34 1.06 15.57
CA THR A 356 7.52 -0.12 15.87
C THR A 356 8.36 -1.11 16.68
N ILE A 357 7.86 -1.51 17.82
CA ILE A 357 8.49 -2.50 18.69
C ILE A 357 7.56 -3.70 18.79
N GLU A 358 8.09 -4.87 18.53
CA GLU A 358 7.37 -6.13 18.64
C GLU A 358 8.09 -7.09 19.60
N LYS A 359 7.30 -7.84 20.35
CA LYS A 359 7.78 -8.94 21.18
C LYS A 359 6.79 -10.10 21.11
N SER A 360 7.31 -11.29 20.88
CA SER A 360 6.50 -12.52 20.88
C SER A 360 6.86 -13.43 22.07
N TRP A 361 5.85 -14.09 22.64
CA TRP A 361 5.97 -15.15 23.64
C TRP A 361 5.06 -16.31 23.20
N GLY A 362 5.54 -17.15 22.31
CA GLY A 362 4.71 -18.19 21.68
C GLY A 362 3.58 -17.56 20.85
N ASP A 363 2.32 -17.78 21.24
CA ASP A 363 1.13 -17.25 20.57
C ASP A 363 0.70 -15.85 21.07
N LEU A 364 1.37 -15.30 22.09
CA LEU A 364 1.14 -13.95 22.60
C LEU A 364 2.10 -12.97 21.95
N LYS A 365 1.58 -11.87 21.42
CA LYS A 365 2.33 -10.82 20.76
C LYS A 365 2.03 -9.46 21.35
N LEU A 366 3.06 -8.74 21.76
CA LEU A 366 3.03 -7.31 22.09
C LEU A 366 3.47 -6.52 20.86
N LEU A 367 2.78 -5.44 20.57
CA LEU A 367 3.17 -4.47 19.55
C LEU A 367 2.99 -3.07 20.11
N SER A 368 4.02 -2.24 19.96
CA SER A 368 4.00 -0.80 20.21
C SER A 368 4.38 -0.06 18.93
N ALA A 369 3.49 0.76 18.38
CA ALA A 369 3.72 1.56 17.19
C ALA A 369 3.51 3.04 17.51
N ASN A 370 4.53 3.84 17.28
CA ASN A 370 4.53 5.27 17.56
C ASN A 370 4.99 6.02 16.31
N GLY A 371 4.28 7.08 15.95
CA GLY A 371 4.59 7.84 14.75
C GLY A 371 4.28 9.31 14.88
N ALA A 372 5.06 10.11 14.17
CA ALA A 372 4.85 11.55 14.01
C ALA A 372 4.85 11.90 12.53
N VAL A 373 3.88 12.71 12.13
CA VAL A 373 3.71 13.20 10.76
C VAL A 373 3.70 14.72 10.75
N ARG A 374 4.36 15.31 9.76
CA ARG A 374 4.16 16.72 9.36
C ARG A 374 3.72 16.72 7.90
N HIS A 375 2.62 17.42 7.65
CA HIS A 375 2.04 17.51 6.31
C HIS A 375 1.69 18.97 6.05
N LYS A 376 2.33 19.58 5.04
CA LYS A 376 2.03 20.94 4.59
C LYS A 376 1.43 20.87 3.20
N VAL A 377 0.32 21.60 3.01
CA VAL A 377 -0.38 21.66 1.73
C VAL A 377 -0.66 23.10 1.41
N GLU A 378 -0.21 23.56 0.25
CA GLU A 378 -0.47 24.90 -0.25
C GLU A 378 -1.20 24.82 -1.59
N SER A 379 -2.27 25.59 -1.72
CA SER A 379 -3.09 25.68 -2.92
C SER A 379 -3.30 27.13 -3.30
N ILE A 380 -3.06 27.46 -4.57
CA ILE A 380 -3.38 28.77 -5.13
C ILE A 380 -4.51 28.60 -6.15
N TYR A 381 -5.49 29.49 -6.06
CA TYR A 381 -6.61 29.54 -6.99
C TYR A 381 -6.72 30.93 -7.61
N ASP A 382 -7.15 30.98 -8.85
CA ASP A 382 -7.46 32.22 -9.56
C ASP A 382 -8.80 32.78 -9.09
N PHE A 383 -8.78 33.95 -8.45
CA PHE A 383 -9.92 34.72 -8.01
C PHE A 383 -10.01 36.06 -8.78
N SER A 384 -9.31 36.18 -9.90
CA SER A 384 -9.22 37.42 -10.66
C SER A 384 -10.58 37.77 -11.27
N PRO A 385 -11.12 38.99 -11.03
CA PRO A 385 -12.33 39.43 -11.70
C PRO A 385 -12.10 39.64 -13.21
N ASP A 386 -10.91 40.08 -13.58
CA ASP A 386 -10.45 40.29 -14.95
C ASP A 386 -8.92 40.29 -15.06
N ALA A 387 -8.39 40.39 -16.27
CA ALA A 387 -6.95 40.37 -16.50
C ALA A 387 -6.19 41.61 -15.99
N ALA A 388 -6.87 42.70 -15.73
CA ALA A 388 -6.27 43.94 -15.17
C ALA A 388 -6.08 43.84 -13.65
N HIS A 389 -6.83 42.98 -12.98
CA HIS A 389 -6.84 42.84 -11.52
C HIS A 389 -6.52 41.38 -11.11
N PRO A 390 -5.29 40.90 -11.38
CA PRO A 390 -4.91 39.54 -11.02
C PRO A 390 -4.96 39.34 -9.50
N THR A 391 -5.81 38.42 -9.06
CA THR A 391 -6.07 38.18 -7.65
C THR A 391 -5.98 36.68 -7.35
N ALA A 392 -5.18 36.34 -6.36
CA ALA A 392 -5.01 34.98 -5.90
C ALA A 392 -5.77 34.73 -4.59
N PHE A 393 -6.41 33.58 -4.49
CA PHE A 393 -6.81 33.01 -3.21
C PHE A 393 -5.79 31.92 -2.85
N VAL A 394 -5.11 32.11 -1.72
CA VAL A 394 -4.09 31.19 -1.23
C VAL A 394 -4.61 30.47 0.00
N GLN A 395 -4.59 29.15 -0.02
CA GLN A 395 -4.92 28.30 1.14
C GLN A 395 -3.67 27.53 1.57
N ASP A 396 -3.19 27.76 2.80
CA ASP A 396 -2.08 27.02 3.43
C ASP A 396 -2.67 26.17 4.58
N ASN A 397 -2.44 24.87 4.53
CA ASN A 397 -2.85 23.91 5.54
C ASN A 397 -1.63 23.20 6.12
N ARG A 398 -1.44 23.27 7.43
CA ARG A 398 -0.32 22.65 8.16
C ARG A 398 -0.86 21.71 9.21
N ILE A 399 -0.51 20.45 9.07
CA ILE A 399 -0.96 19.35 9.92
C ILE A 399 0.25 18.77 10.65
N ALA A 400 0.11 18.59 11.97
CA ALA A 400 1.05 17.87 12.82
C ALA A 400 0.28 16.77 13.55
N LEU A 401 0.60 15.52 13.24
CA LEU A 401 -0.06 14.33 13.78
C LEU A 401 0.93 13.51 14.59
N PHE A 402 0.57 13.17 15.81
CA PHE A 402 1.26 12.16 16.62
C PHE A 402 0.31 11.01 16.93
N THR A 403 0.80 9.79 16.81
CA THR A 403 0.03 8.58 17.12
C THR A 403 0.86 7.60 17.93
N SER A 404 0.24 6.99 18.94
CA SER A 404 0.82 5.92 19.73
C SER A 404 -0.21 4.82 19.93
N GLU A 405 0.11 3.62 19.53
CA GLU A 405 -0.72 2.43 19.73
C GLU A 405 0.09 1.33 20.40
N ASN A 406 -0.44 0.79 21.49
CA ASN A 406 0.14 -0.32 22.22
C ASN A 406 -0.90 -1.42 22.33
N ARG A 407 -0.62 -2.61 21.82
CA ARG A 407 -1.57 -3.72 21.84
C ARG A 407 -0.93 -5.04 22.20
N LEU A 408 -1.66 -5.82 22.96
CA LEU A 408 -1.36 -7.20 23.29
C LEU A 408 -2.38 -8.09 22.57
N SER A 409 -1.92 -9.12 21.91
CA SER A 409 -2.81 -10.00 21.15
C SER A 409 -2.39 -11.45 21.25
N ARG A 410 -3.37 -12.33 21.17
CA ARG A 410 -3.20 -13.76 21.05
C ARG A 410 -3.98 -14.29 19.86
N HIS A 411 -3.31 -15.04 19.00
CA HIS A 411 -3.94 -15.63 17.84
C HIS A 411 -3.64 -17.12 17.77
N ARG A 412 -4.67 -17.93 17.49
CA ARG A 412 -4.56 -19.38 17.36
C ARG A 412 -4.84 -19.81 15.91
N PRO A 413 -4.29 -20.95 15.47
CA PRO A 413 -4.50 -21.44 14.10
C PRO A 413 -5.96 -21.76 13.75
N ASP A 414 -6.80 -21.99 14.76
CA ASP A 414 -8.25 -22.24 14.57
C ASP A 414 -9.07 -20.95 14.30
N GLY A 415 -8.39 -19.79 14.25
CA GLY A 415 -9.01 -18.48 14.04
C GLY A 415 -9.53 -17.83 15.33
N THR A 416 -9.48 -18.52 16.47
CA THR A 416 -9.82 -17.92 17.78
C THR A 416 -8.69 -17.06 18.29
N GLY A 417 -9.00 -16.12 19.17
CA GLY A 417 -8.01 -15.23 19.76
C GLY A 417 -8.62 -13.94 20.27
N TRP A 418 -7.78 -13.09 20.79
CA TRP A 418 -8.19 -11.78 21.31
C TRP A 418 -7.07 -10.74 21.10
N LEU A 419 -7.45 -9.51 21.15
CA LEU A 419 -6.54 -8.37 21.27
C LEU A 419 -7.12 -7.34 22.23
N VAL A 420 -6.25 -6.65 22.93
CA VAL A 420 -6.55 -5.49 23.74
C VAL A 420 -5.49 -4.45 23.50
N GLY A 421 -5.87 -3.18 23.42
CA GLY A 421 -4.92 -2.12 23.16
C GLY A 421 -5.36 -0.77 23.68
N VAL A 422 -4.38 0.10 23.80
CA VAL A 422 -4.55 1.53 24.08
C VAL A 422 -4.01 2.32 22.91
N ASN A 423 -4.67 3.43 22.61
CA ASN A 423 -4.30 4.29 21.50
C ASN A 423 -4.39 5.75 21.93
N VAL A 424 -3.40 6.55 21.55
CA VAL A 424 -3.39 8.00 21.72
C VAL A 424 -3.13 8.64 20.37
N VAL A 425 -3.94 9.63 20.02
CA VAL A 425 -3.79 10.44 18.81
C VAL A 425 -3.80 11.89 19.22
N HIS A 426 -2.85 12.66 18.75
CA HIS A 426 -2.86 14.12 18.84
C HIS A 426 -2.64 14.70 17.46
N ASP A 427 -3.63 15.43 16.98
CA ASP A 427 -3.60 16.14 15.71
C ASP A 427 -3.73 17.64 15.95
N GLN A 428 -2.95 18.42 15.23
CA GLN A 428 -3.09 19.87 15.16
C GLN A 428 -3.08 20.30 13.71
N GLU A 429 -4.17 20.91 13.27
CA GLU A 429 -4.32 21.52 11.97
C GLU A 429 -4.37 23.04 12.08
N LYS A 430 -3.63 23.73 11.21
CA LYS A 430 -3.71 25.19 11.03
C LYS A 430 -4.03 25.46 9.57
N LEU A 431 -5.24 25.95 9.32
CA LEU A 431 -5.72 26.32 8.00
C LEU A 431 -5.79 27.86 7.93
N THR A 432 -5.03 28.44 7.01
CA THR A 432 -5.05 29.89 6.75
C THR A 432 -5.44 30.18 5.32
N ARG A 433 -6.10 31.30 5.10
CA ARG A 433 -6.54 31.78 3.80
C ARG A 433 -6.13 33.22 3.61
N ALA A 434 -5.61 33.54 2.43
CA ALA A 434 -5.22 34.89 2.03
C ALA A 434 -5.84 35.24 0.67
N LEU A 435 -6.18 36.49 0.43
CA LEU A 435 -6.79 36.94 -0.82
C LEU A 435 -6.15 38.25 -1.25
N GLY A 436 -5.66 38.35 -2.44
CA GLY A 436 -5.04 39.57 -2.99
C GLY A 436 -4.02 39.24 -4.10
N ALA A 437 -3.23 40.27 -4.43
CA ALA A 437 -2.18 40.11 -5.42
C ALA A 437 -0.98 39.31 -4.89
N LEU A 438 -0.43 38.44 -5.74
CA LEU A 438 0.83 37.72 -5.43
C LEU A 438 2.03 38.71 -5.45
N PRO A 439 3.13 38.44 -4.70
CA PRO A 439 3.40 37.17 -4.02
C PRO A 439 2.90 37.05 -2.58
N ASP A 440 2.44 38.12 -1.95
CA ASP A 440 2.11 38.15 -0.52
C ASP A 440 0.70 38.71 -0.28
N PRO A 441 -0.37 37.99 -0.59
CA PRO A 441 -1.72 38.42 -0.36
C PRO A 441 -2.02 38.51 1.14
N PRO A 442 -2.77 39.51 1.59
CA PRO A 442 -3.16 39.66 2.98
C PRO A 442 -4.02 38.49 3.47
N ARG A 443 -3.76 38.03 4.68
CA ARG A 443 -4.58 36.99 5.31
C ARG A 443 -5.98 37.56 5.54
N ILE A 444 -6.98 36.78 5.16
CA ILE A 444 -8.39 37.07 5.36
C ILE A 444 -9.03 36.26 6.46
N GLN A 445 -8.53 35.00 6.66
CA GLN A 445 -9.09 34.10 7.65
C GLN A 445 -8.05 33.05 8.09
N GLY A 446 -8.22 32.50 9.30
CA GLY A 446 -7.45 31.39 9.81
C GLY A 446 -8.13 30.68 10.97
N VAL A 447 -8.03 29.34 10.99
CA VAL A 447 -8.47 28.52 12.13
C VAL A 447 -7.37 27.53 12.50
N SER A 448 -7.28 27.24 13.80
CA SER A 448 -6.48 26.14 14.31
C SER A 448 -7.42 25.16 15.03
N ASN A 449 -7.43 23.91 14.59
CA ASN A 449 -8.14 22.82 15.24
C ASN A 449 -7.12 21.86 15.85
N ALA A 450 -7.30 21.52 17.13
CA ALA A 450 -6.49 20.50 17.79
C ALA A 450 -7.41 19.40 18.36
N ALA A 451 -7.10 18.16 18.07
CA ALA A 451 -7.80 17.00 18.58
C ALA A 451 -6.84 16.11 19.37
N THR A 452 -7.15 15.85 20.63
CA THR A 452 -6.41 14.85 21.44
C THR A 452 -7.36 13.74 21.82
N GLN A 453 -7.03 12.53 21.42
CA GLN A 453 -7.87 11.34 21.60
C GLN A 453 -7.11 10.29 22.41
N GLY A 454 -7.76 9.72 23.40
CA GLY A 454 -7.28 8.57 24.16
C GLY A 454 -8.30 7.46 24.14
N ALA A 455 -7.91 6.24 23.84
CA ALA A 455 -8.85 5.14 23.71
C ALA A 455 -8.34 3.84 24.27
N LEU A 456 -9.27 3.05 24.82
CA LEU A 456 -9.11 1.63 25.13
C LEU A 456 -9.98 0.83 24.16
N PHE A 457 -9.42 -0.21 23.55
CA PHE A 457 -10.15 -1.08 22.65
C PHE A 457 -9.81 -2.55 22.86
N ALA A 458 -10.76 -3.40 22.58
CA ALA A 458 -10.59 -4.85 22.65
C ALA A 458 -11.44 -5.54 21.60
N GLU A 459 -10.98 -6.70 21.14
CA GLU A 459 -11.71 -7.58 20.25
C GLU A 459 -11.38 -9.04 20.58
N GLY A 460 -12.40 -9.89 20.63
CA GLY A 460 -12.25 -11.32 20.87
C GLY A 460 -13.02 -12.14 19.82
N THR A 461 -12.38 -13.20 19.32
CA THR A 461 -13.00 -14.20 18.43
C THR A 461 -13.07 -15.53 19.14
N LEU A 462 -14.27 -16.08 19.22
CA LEU A 462 -14.62 -17.33 19.90
C LEU A 462 -15.24 -18.30 18.91
N ALA A 463 -14.96 -19.60 19.07
CA ALA A 463 -15.64 -20.65 18.34
C ALA A 463 -16.96 -21.01 19.04
N LEU A 464 -18.09 -20.65 18.45
CA LEU A 464 -19.41 -21.08 18.93
C LEU A 464 -19.68 -22.54 18.51
N ARG A 465 -19.17 -22.93 17.35
CA ARG A 465 -19.18 -24.30 16.81
C ARG A 465 -17.91 -24.51 16.01
N ARG A 466 -17.58 -25.75 15.61
CA ARG A 466 -16.41 -26.06 14.78
C ARG A 466 -16.34 -25.27 13.47
N ASN A 467 -17.48 -24.81 12.95
CA ASN A 467 -17.58 -24.08 11.69
C ASN A 467 -18.21 -22.70 11.85
N LEU A 468 -18.42 -22.21 13.08
CA LEU A 468 -19.02 -20.91 13.37
C LEU A 468 -18.18 -20.15 14.38
N LEU A 469 -17.59 -19.04 13.94
CA LEU A 469 -16.85 -18.12 14.79
C LEU A 469 -17.69 -16.88 15.05
N ALA A 470 -17.62 -16.36 16.27
CA ALA A 470 -18.17 -15.06 16.64
C ALA A 470 -17.04 -14.13 17.06
N THR A 471 -17.03 -12.92 16.54
CA THR A 471 -16.10 -11.86 16.93
C THR A 471 -16.91 -10.74 17.57
N VAL A 472 -16.50 -10.33 18.76
CA VAL A 472 -17.10 -9.21 19.50
C VAL A 472 -15.97 -8.23 19.83
N GLY A 473 -16.21 -6.96 19.57
CA GLY A 473 -15.25 -5.90 19.86
C GLY A 473 -15.92 -4.66 20.42
N GLY A 474 -15.13 -3.81 21.03
CA GLY A 474 -15.55 -2.52 21.54
C GLY A 474 -14.38 -1.58 21.72
N ARG A 475 -14.65 -0.30 21.57
CA ARG A 475 -13.74 0.82 21.83
C ARG A 475 -14.47 1.86 22.66
N VAL A 476 -13.78 2.37 23.67
CA VAL A 476 -14.19 3.58 24.40
C VAL A 476 -13.12 4.62 24.14
N GLU A 477 -13.51 5.75 23.61
CA GLU A 477 -12.63 6.84 23.24
C GLU A 477 -13.08 8.15 23.89
N VAL A 478 -12.13 8.88 24.46
CA VAL A 478 -12.30 10.24 24.97
C VAL A 478 -11.57 11.17 24.03
N SER A 479 -12.29 12.09 23.40
CA SER A 479 -11.76 13.08 22.47
C SER A 479 -11.90 14.47 23.06
N ARG A 480 -10.79 15.20 23.20
CA ARG A 480 -10.76 16.62 23.54
C ARG A 480 -10.48 17.44 22.29
N LEU A 481 -11.40 18.28 21.92
CA LEU A 481 -11.32 19.17 20.76
C LEU A 481 -11.09 20.60 21.25
N VAL A 482 -10.17 21.30 20.61
CA VAL A 482 -9.89 22.73 20.85
C VAL A 482 -9.81 23.40 19.49
N GLY A 483 -10.67 24.37 19.23
CA GLY A 483 -10.63 25.20 18.04
C GLY A 483 -10.30 26.66 18.43
N GLU A 484 -9.47 27.30 17.62
CA GLU A 484 -9.05 28.70 17.82
C GLU A 484 -9.14 29.44 16.49
N ALA A 485 -9.69 30.67 16.53
CA ALA A 485 -9.56 31.63 15.45
C ALA A 485 -8.14 32.21 15.45
N LEU A 486 -7.50 32.31 14.30
CA LEU A 486 -6.14 32.86 14.17
C LEU A 486 -6.15 34.35 13.86
N ASP A 487 -7.31 34.98 13.65
CA ASP A 487 -7.48 36.37 13.28
C ASP A 487 -8.10 37.19 14.45
N GLN A 488 -7.72 38.49 14.53
CA GLN A 488 -7.97 39.35 15.68
C GLN A 488 -9.41 39.89 15.80
N GLN A 489 -10.38 39.39 15.06
CA GLN A 489 -11.78 39.81 15.25
C GLN A 489 -12.68 38.61 15.59
N PRO A 490 -12.76 38.20 16.86
CA PRO A 490 -13.82 37.32 17.28
C PRO A 490 -15.10 38.14 17.39
N ILE A 491 -16.02 38.02 16.45
CA ILE A 491 -17.41 38.38 16.69
C ILE A 491 -18.01 37.27 17.58
N GLY A 492 -17.87 37.45 18.91
CA GLY A 492 -18.32 36.52 19.94
C GLY A 492 -17.27 35.52 20.40
N GLU A 493 -17.19 35.27 21.70
CA GLU A 493 -16.43 34.13 22.27
C GLU A 493 -17.02 32.81 21.77
N ILE A 494 -16.43 32.25 20.71
CA ILE A 494 -16.73 30.87 20.34
C ILE A 494 -15.85 30.01 21.23
N ASP A 495 -16.37 29.61 22.40
CA ASP A 495 -15.74 28.55 23.19
C ASP A 495 -15.79 27.23 22.41
N ALA A 496 -14.69 26.93 21.72
CA ALA A 496 -14.54 25.77 20.88
C ALA A 496 -13.89 24.59 21.60
N LYS A 497 -13.90 24.59 22.92
CA LYS A 497 -13.42 23.48 23.74
C LYS A 497 -14.56 22.51 23.98
N ARG A 498 -14.36 21.27 23.57
CA ARG A 498 -15.32 20.17 23.73
C ARG A 498 -14.62 18.89 24.11
N THR A 499 -15.24 18.16 25.04
CA THR A 499 -14.83 16.79 25.36
C THR A 499 -15.99 15.86 25.05
N GLU A 500 -15.71 14.83 24.28
CA GLU A 500 -16.68 13.83 23.85
C GLU A 500 -16.23 12.46 24.30
N VAL A 501 -17.18 11.60 24.68
CA VAL A 501 -16.95 10.20 24.93
C VAL A 501 -17.72 9.39 23.90
N THR A 502 -17.02 8.56 23.15
CA THR A 502 -17.61 7.73 22.09
C THR A 502 -17.37 6.26 22.39
N VAL A 503 -18.43 5.46 22.21
CA VAL A 503 -18.39 4.00 22.34
C VAL A 503 -18.67 3.40 20.99
N LEU A 504 -17.79 2.52 20.50
CA LEU A 504 -17.86 1.92 19.16
C LEU A 504 -17.90 0.38 19.29
N PRO A 505 -19.06 -0.22 19.36
CA PRO A 505 -19.20 -1.67 19.36
C PRO A 505 -18.96 -2.27 17.97
N SER A 506 -18.59 -3.55 17.95
CA SER A 506 -18.57 -4.36 16.75
C SER A 506 -18.98 -5.79 17.05
N LEU A 507 -19.67 -6.40 16.09
CA LEU A 507 -20.09 -7.81 16.15
C LEU A 507 -19.93 -8.42 14.76
N ALA A 508 -19.34 -9.60 14.68
CA ALA A 508 -19.30 -10.37 13.46
C ALA A 508 -19.51 -11.86 13.71
N LEU A 509 -20.20 -12.49 12.79
CA LEU A 509 -20.37 -13.93 12.72
C LEU A 509 -19.77 -14.43 11.42
N GLN A 510 -18.97 -15.47 11.48
CA GLN A 510 -18.38 -16.12 10.32
C GLN A 510 -18.73 -17.60 10.32
N TRP A 511 -19.34 -18.05 9.25
CA TRP A 511 -19.76 -19.42 9.08
C TRP A 511 -18.98 -20.09 7.94
N THR A 512 -18.21 -21.12 8.25
CA THR A 512 -17.55 -21.99 7.26
C THR A 512 -18.56 -23.06 6.81
N LEU A 513 -19.14 -22.84 5.63
CA LEU A 513 -20.16 -23.74 5.05
C LEU A 513 -19.53 -25.02 4.50
N SER A 514 -18.33 -24.88 3.92
CA SER A 514 -17.53 -25.99 3.38
C SER A 514 -16.05 -25.58 3.29
N GLY A 515 -15.18 -26.50 2.88
CA GLY A 515 -13.76 -26.19 2.61
C GLY A 515 -13.55 -25.11 1.53
N ARG A 516 -14.59 -24.72 0.77
CA ARG A 516 -14.55 -23.74 -0.32
C ARG A 516 -15.52 -22.59 -0.16
N ALA A 517 -16.42 -22.60 0.82
CA ALA A 517 -17.45 -21.59 0.98
C ALA A 517 -17.52 -21.08 2.42
N THR A 518 -17.55 -19.76 2.57
CA THR A 518 -17.76 -19.07 3.85
C THR A 518 -18.84 -18.02 3.67
N ALA A 519 -19.62 -17.78 4.73
CA ALA A 519 -20.56 -16.67 4.83
C ALA A 519 -20.26 -15.88 6.09
N TYR A 520 -20.65 -14.61 6.12
CA TYR A 520 -20.48 -13.77 7.29
C TYR A 520 -21.63 -12.77 7.40
N ALA A 521 -21.82 -12.29 8.62
CA ALA A 521 -22.62 -11.11 8.94
C ALA A 521 -21.84 -10.24 9.92
N ARG A 522 -21.88 -8.92 9.77
CA ARG A 522 -21.24 -8.01 10.72
C ARG A 522 -22.04 -6.74 10.95
N TYR A 523 -21.85 -6.21 12.15
CA TYR A 523 -22.22 -4.88 12.57
C TYR A 523 -20.98 -4.14 13.01
N GLN A 524 -20.81 -2.88 12.57
CA GLN A 524 -19.66 -2.07 12.93
C GLN A 524 -19.98 -0.58 12.85
N GLU A 525 -19.40 0.19 13.76
CA GLU A 525 -19.54 1.63 13.83
C GLU A 525 -18.23 2.37 13.54
N GLY A 526 -18.38 3.62 13.11
CA GLY A 526 -17.31 4.59 12.94
C GLY A 526 -17.80 5.99 13.25
N PHE A 527 -16.87 6.90 13.50
CA PHE A 527 -17.19 8.29 13.76
C PHE A 527 -16.06 9.21 13.31
N ARG A 528 -16.38 10.51 13.20
CA ARG A 528 -15.40 11.60 13.06
C ARG A 528 -15.70 12.67 14.08
N ALA A 529 -14.64 13.32 14.57
CA ALA A 529 -14.75 14.46 15.46
C ALA A 529 -15.28 15.69 14.70
N GLY A 530 -15.97 16.58 15.41
CA GLY A 530 -16.31 17.90 14.92
C GLY A 530 -15.14 18.89 14.99
N GLY A 531 -15.37 20.14 14.63
CA GLY A 531 -14.36 21.19 14.65
C GLY A 531 -14.91 22.59 14.41
N LEU A 532 -14.01 23.51 14.13
CA LEU A 532 -14.32 24.83 13.63
C LEU A 532 -14.10 24.93 12.13
N SER A 533 -15.00 25.56 11.45
CA SER A 533 -14.92 25.94 10.04
C SER A 533 -15.01 27.46 9.91
N GLN A 534 -14.45 27.96 8.84
CA GLN A 534 -14.62 29.32 8.40
C GLN A 534 -15.91 29.40 7.59
N THR A 535 -16.78 30.34 7.88
CA THR A 535 -17.95 30.66 7.05
C THR A 535 -17.90 32.14 6.69
N ILE A 536 -18.33 32.47 5.51
CA ILE A 536 -18.46 33.87 5.04
C ILE A 536 -19.94 34.15 4.85
N ALA A 537 -20.68 34.15 5.94
CA ALA A 537 -21.85 34.98 5.99
C ALA A 537 -21.38 36.46 6.05
N ALA A 538 -22.20 37.42 5.66
CA ALA A 538 -21.87 38.85 5.47
C ALA A 538 -20.99 39.55 6.56
N ASN A 539 -20.59 38.86 7.60
CA ASN A 539 -19.79 39.28 8.73
C ASN A 539 -18.63 38.32 9.10
N ALA A 540 -18.02 37.58 8.14
CA ALA A 540 -16.85 36.75 8.35
C ALA A 540 -16.90 35.96 9.68
N SER A 541 -17.82 35.03 9.83
CA SER A 541 -18.01 34.27 11.06
C SER A 541 -17.36 32.90 11.00
N ILE A 542 -16.83 32.44 12.14
CA ILE A 542 -16.39 31.06 12.33
C ILE A 542 -17.62 30.26 12.79
N ALA A 543 -17.88 29.14 12.15
CA ALA A 543 -18.96 28.24 12.50
C ALA A 543 -18.43 26.95 13.13
N ARG A 544 -19.20 26.34 13.99
CA ARG A 544 -18.96 24.99 14.49
C ARG A 544 -19.65 23.98 13.61
N PHE A 545 -18.97 22.85 13.39
CA PHE A 545 -19.61 21.63 12.92
C PHE A 545 -19.45 20.51 13.96
N THR A 546 -20.47 19.68 14.09
CA THR A 546 -20.48 18.58 15.06
C THR A 546 -19.90 17.31 14.46
N GLY A 547 -19.49 16.37 15.33
CA GLY A 547 -19.07 15.04 14.89
C GLY A 547 -20.16 14.30 14.14
N ASP A 548 -19.78 13.40 13.24
CA ASP A 548 -20.69 12.50 12.56
C ASP A 548 -20.39 11.05 12.93
N SER A 549 -21.39 10.20 12.81
CA SER A 549 -21.29 8.78 13.11
C SER A 549 -21.96 7.92 12.03
N LEU A 550 -21.44 6.72 11.87
CA LEU A 550 -21.89 5.78 10.85
C LEU A 550 -22.02 4.37 11.43
N ALA A 551 -23.17 3.73 11.22
CA ALA A 551 -23.42 2.35 11.56
C ALA A 551 -23.62 1.52 10.29
N LEU A 552 -22.85 0.43 10.15
CA LEU A 552 -22.86 -0.51 9.03
C LEU A 552 -23.48 -1.84 9.46
N TYR A 553 -24.39 -2.36 8.66
CA TYR A 553 -24.89 -3.74 8.69
C TYR A 553 -24.49 -4.40 7.37
N GLU A 554 -23.77 -5.52 7.43
CA GLU A 554 -23.28 -6.21 6.24
C GLU A 554 -23.45 -7.71 6.34
N ILE A 555 -23.84 -8.32 5.22
CA ILE A 555 -23.78 -9.77 5.01
C ILE A 555 -22.97 -10.05 3.75
N GLY A 556 -22.25 -11.16 3.75
CA GLY A 556 -21.48 -11.55 2.57
C GLY A 556 -21.13 -13.01 2.54
N ALA A 557 -20.70 -13.44 1.36
CA ALA A 557 -20.28 -14.82 1.10
C ALA A 557 -19.04 -14.85 0.21
N ARG A 558 -18.23 -15.90 0.38
CA ARG A 558 -17.06 -16.18 -0.44
C ARG A 558 -17.06 -17.62 -0.90
N LEU A 559 -16.62 -17.82 -2.15
CA LEU A 559 -16.48 -19.11 -2.78
C LEU A 559 -15.06 -19.25 -3.35
N GLY A 560 -14.44 -20.40 -3.15
CA GLY A 560 -13.10 -20.70 -3.62
C GLY A 560 -12.01 -20.16 -2.69
N ARG A 561 -10.78 -20.14 -3.19
CA ARG A 561 -9.60 -19.55 -2.54
C ARG A 561 -9.06 -18.46 -3.43
N PRO A 562 -9.04 -17.19 -3.01
CA PRO A 562 -8.45 -16.11 -3.80
C PRO A 562 -7.03 -16.43 -4.23
N GLY A 563 -6.73 -16.22 -5.52
CA GLY A 563 -5.42 -16.54 -6.08
C GLY A 563 -5.12 -18.03 -6.32
N ALA A 564 -5.95 -18.95 -5.79
CA ALA A 564 -5.76 -20.40 -5.92
C ALA A 564 -6.97 -21.07 -6.59
N GLY A 565 -6.69 -22.03 -7.48
CA GLY A 565 -7.75 -22.77 -8.18
C GLY A 565 -8.27 -22.06 -9.44
N ARG A 566 -9.27 -22.69 -10.07
CA ARG A 566 -9.83 -22.19 -11.34
C ARG A 566 -10.81 -21.05 -11.19
N PHE A 567 -11.45 -20.93 -10.02
CA PHE A 567 -12.49 -19.95 -9.78
C PHE A 567 -12.53 -19.56 -8.31
N ASP A 568 -12.64 -18.27 -8.06
CA ASP A 568 -13.00 -17.70 -6.77
C ASP A 568 -13.96 -16.53 -6.97
N ALA A 569 -14.84 -16.30 -5.98
CA ALA A 569 -15.78 -15.20 -5.99
C ALA A 569 -16.15 -14.75 -4.58
N SER A 570 -16.56 -13.50 -4.45
CA SER A 570 -17.18 -12.97 -3.23
C SER A 570 -18.30 -12.01 -3.58
N ALA A 571 -19.31 -11.95 -2.71
CA ALA A 571 -20.39 -10.97 -2.80
C ALA A 571 -20.76 -10.47 -1.41
N SER A 572 -21.17 -9.20 -1.32
CA SER A 572 -21.66 -8.57 -0.10
C SER A 572 -22.81 -7.62 -0.36
N LEU A 573 -23.68 -7.50 0.63
CA LEU A 573 -24.74 -6.50 0.71
C LEU A 573 -24.54 -5.73 2.01
N SER A 574 -24.59 -4.43 1.94
CA SER A 574 -24.43 -3.56 3.10
C SER A 574 -25.47 -2.45 3.15
N TYR A 575 -25.86 -2.09 4.36
CA TYR A 575 -26.71 -0.95 4.67
C TYR A 575 -26.02 -0.07 5.70
N VAL A 576 -25.93 1.21 5.39
CA VAL A 576 -25.30 2.23 6.22
C VAL A 576 -26.33 3.25 6.66
N ARG A 577 -26.33 3.57 7.95
CA ARG A 577 -26.95 4.76 8.51
C ARG A 577 -25.86 5.76 8.87
N TRP A 578 -25.94 6.97 8.36
CA TRP A 578 -24.97 8.03 8.57
C TRP A 578 -25.67 9.23 9.21
N GLU A 579 -25.27 9.61 10.40
CA GLU A 579 -25.89 10.65 11.20
C GLU A 579 -25.01 11.91 11.25
N THR A 580 -25.64 13.08 11.20
CA THR A 580 -25.01 14.39 11.27
C THR A 580 -23.86 14.60 10.28
N ILE A 581 -24.02 14.16 9.03
CA ILE A 581 -23.00 14.13 7.97
C ILE A 581 -22.29 15.48 7.89
N GLN A 582 -20.96 15.47 8.07
CA GLN A 582 -20.11 16.63 7.80
C GLN A 582 -19.84 16.73 6.30
N ALA A 583 -19.92 17.94 5.75
CA ALA A 583 -19.57 18.20 4.36
C ALA A 583 -18.78 19.49 4.20
N ASP A 584 -17.73 19.46 3.37
CA ASP A 584 -17.04 20.67 2.92
C ASP A 584 -17.77 21.19 1.67
N LEU A 585 -18.27 22.40 1.72
CA LEU A 585 -19.16 23.04 0.79
C LEU A 585 -18.53 24.32 0.23
N VAL A 586 -19.17 24.93 -0.74
CA VAL A 586 -18.86 26.30 -1.19
C VAL A 586 -20.08 27.17 -1.08
N ASP A 587 -19.88 28.42 -0.72
CA ASP A 587 -20.93 29.43 -0.74
C ASP A 587 -21.14 30.01 -2.15
N MET A 588 -22.09 30.94 -2.31
CA MET A 588 -22.38 31.61 -3.58
C MET A 588 -21.17 32.38 -4.16
N GLY A 589 -20.21 32.77 -3.31
CA GLY A 589 -18.95 33.43 -3.70
C GLY A 589 -17.84 32.46 -4.05
N GLY A 590 -18.07 31.15 -3.93
CA GLY A 590 -17.07 30.12 -4.16
C GLY A 590 -16.14 29.86 -2.99
N LEU A 591 -16.38 30.48 -1.82
CA LEU A 591 -15.52 30.29 -0.67
C LEU A 591 -15.87 28.99 0.07
N PRO A 592 -14.87 28.13 0.33
CA PRO A 592 -15.11 26.86 0.99
C PRO A 592 -15.48 27.03 2.47
N TYR A 593 -16.47 26.29 2.93
CA TYR A 593 -16.89 26.21 4.33
C TYR A 593 -17.30 24.77 4.67
N THR A 594 -17.44 24.46 5.97
CA THR A 594 -17.88 23.13 6.43
C THR A 594 -19.16 23.29 7.25
N ALA A 595 -20.12 22.38 7.00
CA ALA A 595 -21.35 22.30 7.76
C ALA A 595 -21.80 20.84 7.91
N ASN A 596 -22.73 20.60 8.86
CA ASN A 596 -23.47 19.35 8.91
C ASN A 596 -24.70 19.46 8.00
N ILE A 597 -24.82 18.55 7.02
CA ILE A 597 -25.90 18.58 6.02
C ILE A 597 -27.15 17.78 6.42
N GLY A 598 -27.05 16.97 7.49
CA GLY A 598 -28.16 16.17 8.00
C GLY A 598 -27.81 14.68 8.08
N ASN A 599 -28.83 13.81 8.00
CA ASN A 599 -28.66 12.37 8.08
C ASN A 599 -28.87 11.71 6.72
N GLY A 600 -28.16 10.62 6.48
CA GLY A 600 -28.25 9.89 5.22
C GLY A 600 -28.22 8.37 5.38
N ARG A 601 -28.49 7.68 4.27
CA ARG A 601 -28.34 6.23 4.17
C ARG A 601 -27.63 5.84 2.89
N ILE A 602 -26.94 4.71 2.92
CA ILE A 602 -26.32 4.13 1.73
C ILE A 602 -26.64 2.63 1.74
N PHE A 603 -27.21 2.13 0.65
CA PHE A 603 -27.28 0.72 0.36
C PHE A 603 -26.24 0.37 -0.69
N SER A 604 -25.42 -0.66 -0.45
CA SER A 604 -24.41 -1.11 -1.40
C SER A 604 -24.51 -2.61 -1.65
N ALA A 605 -24.34 -3.00 -2.91
CA ALA A 605 -24.21 -4.38 -3.34
C ALA A 605 -22.93 -4.52 -4.16
N GLU A 606 -22.08 -5.45 -3.77
CA GLU A 606 -20.79 -5.67 -4.41
C GLU A 606 -20.63 -7.15 -4.76
N ALA A 607 -19.99 -7.40 -5.89
CA ALA A 607 -19.56 -8.73 -6.28
C ALA A 607 -18.21 -8.64 -6.99
N ARG A 608 -17.35 -9.63 -6.73
CA ARG A 608 -16.07 -9.79 -7.42
C ARG A 608 -15.78 -11.26 -7.63
N GLY A 609 -14.98 -11.56 -8.66
CA GLY A 609 -14.57 -12.93 -8.93
C GLY A 609 -13.38 -12.98 -9.87
N ALA A 610 -12.70 -14.11 -9.86
CA ALA A 610 -11.63 -14.40 -10.79
C ALA A 610 -11.81 -15.82 -11.36
N TRP A 611 -11.60 -15.91 -12.66
CA TRP A 611 -11.66 -17.16 -13.41
C TRP A 611 -10.31 -17.41 -14.10
N ARG A 612 -9.76 -18.60 -13.87
CA ARG A 612 -8.47 -19.04 -14.41
C ARG A 612 -8.68 -20.32 -15.24
N PRO A 613 -9.17 -20.16 -16.50
CA PRO A 613 -9.48 -21.31 -17.37
C PRO A 613 -8.26 -22.19 -17.62
N VAL A 614 -7.10 -21.57 -17.74
CA VAL A 614 -5.78 -22.22 -17.86
C VAL A 614 -4.78 -21.58 -16.90
N ARG A 615 -3.72 -22.28 -16.52
CA ARG A 615 -2.74 -21.84 -15.50
C ARG A 615 -2.10 -20.47 -15.77
N ARG A 616 -2.13 -19.99 -17.01
CA ARG A 616 -1.44 -18.76 -17.45
C ARG A 616 -2.37 -17.58 -17.71
N LEU A 617 -3.68 -17.81 -17.71
CA LEU A 617 -4.70 -16.79 -17.99
C LEU A 617 -5.55 -16.58 -16.76
N SER A 618 -5.62 -15.33 -16.31
CA SER A 618 -6.55 -14.89 -15.28
C SER A 618 -7.46 -13.82 -15.85
N ILE A 619 -8.76 -13.99 -15.66
CA ILE A 619 -9.80 -13.02 -15.95
C ILE A 619 -10.44 -12.70 -14.62
N ASP A 620 -10.40 -11.45 -14.20
CA ASP A 620 -11.02 -11.01 -12.97
C ASP A 620 -12.01 -9.87 -13.24
N GLY A 621 -13.01 -9.78 -12.39
CA GLY A 621 -14.02 -8.74 -12.48
C GLY A 621 -14.56 -8.35 -11.12
N ALA A 622 -15.00 -7.11 -11.01
CA ALA A 622 -15.70 -6.60 -9.85
C ALA A 622 -16.76 -5.58 -10.27
N ILE A 623 -17.87 -5.55 -9.54
CA ILE A 623 -18.96 -4.62 -9.72
C ILE A 623 -19.41 -4.11 -8.36
N ALA A 624 -19.74 -2.83 -8.29
CA ALA A 624 -20.31 -2.17 -7.12
C ALA A 624 -21.52 -1.34 -7.53
N PHE A 625 -22.62 -1.54 -6.83
CA PHE A 625 -23.84 -0.75 -6.93
C PHE A 625 -24.08 -0.03 -5.62
N ASN A 626 -24.44 1.26 -5.67
CA ASN A 626 -24.76 2.07 -4.52
C ASN A 626 -26.08 2.84 -4.74
N ASP A 627 -26.95 2.85 -3.74
CA ASP A 627 -28.09 3.77 -3.62
C ASP A 627 -27.92 4.58 -2.35
N SER A 628 -27.63 5.87 -2.50
CA SER A 628 -27.37 6.78 -1.39
C SER A 628 -28.43 7.88 -1.37
N ARG A 629 -28.82 8.33 -0.17
CA ARG A 629 -29.81 9.41 -0.01
C ARG A 629 -29.59 10.19 1.26
N LEU A 630 -29.75 11.50 1.19
CA LEU A 630 -29.97 12.38 2.32
C LEU A 630 -31.43 12.16 2.79
N THR A 631 -31.63 11.70 4.02
CA THR A 631 -32.96 11.30 4.53
C THR A 631 -33.60 12.32 5.44
N THR A 632 -32.79 13.05 6.18
CA THR A 632 -33.23 14.11 7.10
C THR A 632 -32.26 15.25 6.97
N PRO A 633 -32.51 16.23 6.07
CA PRO A 633 -31.66 17.37 5.91
C PRO A 633 -31.53 18.20 7.19
N ALA A 634 -30.37 18.82 7.41
CA ALA A 634 -30.21 19.85 8.42
C ALA A 634 -30.87 21.17 7.99
N ALA A 635 -31.04 22.09 8.92
CA ALA A 635 -31.57 23.42 8.63
C ALA A 635 -30.73 24.15 7.56
N GLY A 636 -31.38 24.66 6.53
CA GLY A 636 -30.77 25.28 5.36
C GLY A 636 -30.48 24.32 4.20
N PHE A 637 -30.76 23.03 4.38
CA PHE A 637 -30.60 21.99 3.33
C PHE A 637 -31.91 21.26 3.02
N GLU A 638 -33.05 21.81 3.39
CA GLU A 638 -34.38 21.17 3.24
C GLU A 638 -34.70 20.84 1.77
N ALA A 639 -34.22 21.65 0.82
CA ALA A 639 -34.37 21.42 -0.62
C ALA A 639 -33.63 20.16 -1.11
N GLU A 640 -32.70 19.63 -0.30
CA GLU A 640 -31.88 18.46 -0.63
C GLU A 640 -32.46 17.13 -0.12
N GLU A 641 -33.68 17.14 0.42
CA GLU A 641 -34.34 15.90 0.88
C GLU A 641 -34.43 14.89 -0.26
N ALA A 642 -34.05 13.64 0.03
CA ALA A 642 -33.95 12.54 -0.91
C ALA A 642 -32.91 12.71 -2.04
N SER A 643 -32.03 13.72 -1.98
CA SER A 643 -30.92 13.89 -2.91
C SER A 643 -29.87 12.80 -2.74
N ASP A 644 -29.19 12.45 -3.82
CA ASP A 644 -28.04 11.55 -3.78
C ASP A 644 -26.89 12.21 -3.00
N LEU A 645 -26.18 11.44 -2.18
CA LEU A 645 -24.97 11.91 -1.49
C LEU A 645 -23.84 12.17 -2.50
N PRO A 646 -22.89 13.10 -2.21
CA PRO A 646 -21.87 13.51 -3.16
C PRO A 646 -20.89 12.40 -3.55
N ASN A 647 -20.36 12.47 -4.77
CA ASN A 647 -19.27 11.61 -5.28
C ASN A 647 -19.54 10.09 -5.27
N ILE A 648 -20.80 9.68 -5.16
CA ILE A 648 -21.21 8.27 -5.14
C ILE A 648 -21.77 7.88 -6.50
N ALA A 649 -21.01 7.12 -7.28
CA ALA A 649 -21.50 6.52 -8.51
C ALA A 649 -22.48 5.39 -8.20
N ARG A 650 -23.67 5.40 -8.81
CA ARG A 650 -24.66 4.32 -8.63
C ARG A 650 -24.17 2.97 -9.09
N LEU A 651 -23.37 2.94 -10.15
CA LEU A 651 -22.79 1.72 -10.71
C LEU A 651 -21.33 1.96 -11.07
N SER A 652 -20.47 1.10 -10.59
CA SER A 652 -19.05 1.05 -10.99
C SER A 652 -18.65 -0.40 -11.24
N GLY A 653 -17.74 -0.62 -12.16
CA GLY A 653 -17.30 -1.96 -12.48
C GLY A 653 -15.87 -1.99 -13.02
N ARG A 654 -15.23 -3.13 -12.91
CA ARG A 654 -13.90 -3.38 -13.45
C ARG A 654 -13.81 -4.78 -14.04
N MET A 655 -13.07 -4.91 -15.12
CA MET A 655 -12.66 -6.17 -15.71
C MET A 655 -11.15 -6.15 -15.95
N GLY A 656 -10.46 -7.18 -15.51
CA GLY A 656 -9.03 -7.40 -15.69
C GLY A 656 -8.75 -8.67 -16.49
N LEU A 657 -7.71 -8.63 -17.29
CA LEU A 657 -7.14 -9.76 -18.00
C LEU A 657 -5.64 -9.79 -17.72
N ALA A 658 -5.10 -10.94 -17.29
CA ALA A 658 -3.67 -11.13 -17.13
C ALA A 658 -3.24 -12.45 -17.75
N TYR A 659 -2.13 -12.41 -18.48
CA TYR A 659 -1.54 -13.58 -19.15
C TYR A 659 -0.05 -13.64 -18.89
N SER A 660 0.49 -14.82 -18.58
CA SER A 660 1.91 -15.03 -18.34
C SER A 660 2.42 -16.21 -19.19
N LEU A 661 3.45 -15.96 -20.00
CA LEU A 661 4.03 -16.91 -20.92
C LEU A 661 5.53 -17.07 -20.64
N PRO A 662 5.98 -18.20 -20.06
CA PRO A 662 7.40 -18.53 -20.07
C PRO A 662 7.85 -18.84 -21.49
N LEU A 663 8.90 -18.16 -21.92
CA LEU A 663 9.54 -18.34 -23.22
C LEU A 663 10.80 -19.20 -23.07
N ALA A 664 11.37 -19.63 -24.18
CA ALA A 664 12.66 -20.35 -24.18
C ALA A 664 13.79 -19.49 -23.59
N SER A 665 14.87 -20.10 -23.10
CA SER A 665 16.11 -19.43 -22.68
C SER A 665 15.96 -18.44 -21.51
N ARG A 666 15.14 -18.75 -20.51
CA ARG A 666 14.92 -17.92 -19.28
C ARG A 666 14.19 -16.60 -19.52
N TRP A 667 13.52 -16.40 -20.66
CA TRP A 667 12.64 -15.28 -20.88
C TRP A 667 11.23 -15.57 -20.36
N ALA A 668 10.58 -14.60 -19.77
CA ALA A 668 9.17 -14.64 -19.39
C ALA A 668 8.48 -13.37 -19.91
N LEU A 669 7.36 -13.56 -20.59
CA LEU A 669 6.50 -12.48 -21.08
C LEU A 669 5.24 -12.46 -20.20
N SER A 670 4.88 -11.31 -19.69
CA SER A 670 3.61 -11.10 -19.00
C SER A 670 2.89 -9.91 -19.62
N GLY A 671 1.57 -9.98 -19.67
CA GLY A 671 0.72 -8.89 -20.14
C GLY A 671 -0.51 -8.78 -19.26
N ALA A 672 -0.98 -7.56 -19.06
CA ALA A 672 -2.23 -7.29 -18.36
C ALA A 672 -3.00 -6.17 -19.06
N ALA A 673 -4.33 -6.23 -19.01
CA ALA A 673 -5.22 -5.19 -19.48
C ALA A 673 -6.35 -5.00 -18.48
N ASN A 674 -6.77 -3.76 -18.28
CA ASN A 674 -7.87 -3.41 -17.39
C ASN A 674 -8.83 -2.45 -18.09
N LEU A 675 -10.12 -2.67 -17.83
CA LEU A 675 -11.21 -1.80 -18.17
C LEU A 675 -11.97 -1.49 -16.89
N ARG A 676 -12.14 -0.22 -16.57
CA ARG A 676 -12.94 0.24 -15.43
C ARG A 676 -14.02 1.20 -15.92
N TYR A 677 -15.25 1.01 -15.46
CA TYR A 677 -16.38 1.92 -15.67
C TYR A 677 -16.72 2.61 -14.36
N ILE A 678 -16.87 3.93 -14.39
CA ILE A 678 -17.36 4.74 -13.29
C ILE A 678 -18.66 5.39 -13.74
N GLY A 679 -19.76 5.07 -13.09
CA GLY A 679 -21.06 5.62 -13.36
C GLY A 679 -21.19 7.10 -13.04
N ARG A 680 -22.35 7.67 -13.30
CA ARG A 680 -22.63 9.07 -13.00
C ARG A 680 -22.82 9.25 -11.50
N SER A 681 -22.39 10.39 -10.98
CA SER A 681 -22.58 10.87 -9.63
C SER A 681 -22.86 12.38 -9.62
N ARG A 682 -23.20 12.90 -8.45
CA ARG A 682 -23.35 14.31 -8.15
C ARG A 682 -22.06 14.84 -7.53
N LEU A 683 -21.66 16.08 -7.82
CA LEU A 683 -20.45 16.68 -7.27
C LEU A 683 -20.62 16.94 -5.76
N GLY A 684 -21.67 17.59 -5.34
CA GLY A 684 -21.91 17.98 -3.94
C GLY A 684 -23.37 18.15 -3.60
N VAL A 685 -23.62 18.71 -2.43
CA VAL A 685 -24.93 19.11 -1.91
C VAL A 685 -25.03 20.63 -1.98
N GLY A 686 -26.24 21.16 -2.22
CA GLY A 686 -26.48 22.58 -2.43
C GLY A 686 -26.51 22.99 -3.91
N PRO A 687 -27.12 24.14 -4.24
CA PRO A 687 -27.37 24.55 -5.61
C PRO A 687 -26.08 24.77 -6.41
N GLU A 688 -24.99 25.26 -5.81
CA GLU A 688 -23.70 25.52 -6.44
C GLU A 688 -22.97 24.22 -6.80
N LEU A 689 -23.22 23.12 -6.06
CA LEU A 689 -22.56 21.83 -6.21
C LEU A 689 -23.46 20.75 -6.83
N ASP A 690 -24.71 21.07 -7.23
CA ASP A 690 -25.59 20.16 -7.95
C ASP A 690 -25.13 19.93 -9.41
N LEU A 691 -23.92 19.53 -9.59
CA LEU A 691 -23.31 19.28 -10.90
C LEU A 691 -23.15 17.78 -11.12
N ARG A 692 -23.51 17.33 -12.31
CA ARG A 692 -23.33 15.91 -12.72
C ARG A 692 -21.94 15.67 -13.27
N GLN A 693 -21.35 14.56 -12.81
CA GLN A 693 -20.03 14.09 -13.22
C GLN A 693 -20.03 12.55 -13.43
N GLY A 694 -18.91 11.99 -13.91
CA GLY A 694 -18.80 10.55 -14.12
C GLY A 694 -19.39 10.08 -15.46
N GLY A 695 -19.68 8.78 -15.57
CA GLY A 695 -20.16 8.14 -16.80
C GLY A 695 -19.04 7.91 -17.82
N TYR A 696 -17.90 7.35 -17.39
CA TYR A 696 -16.74 7.17 -18.25
C TYR A 696 -16.04 5.81 -18.04
N PHE A 697 -15.20 5.46 -19.02
CA PHE A 697 -14.32 4.31 -18.96
C PHE A 697 -12.86 4.74 -18.76
N GLU A 698 -12.14 4.00 -17.94
CA GLU A 698 -10.69 4.02 -17.83
C GLU A 698 -10.13 2.71 -18.39
N THR A 699 -9.08 2.82 -19.22
CA THR A 699 -8.48 1.66 -19.89
C THR A 699 -6.97 1.72 -19.78
N ASN A 700 -6.36 0.63 -19.39
CA ASN A 700 -4.90 0.49 -19.41
C ASN A 700 -4.50 -0.92 -19.85
N ALA A 701 -3.34 -1.03 -20.44
CA ALA A 701 -2.70 -2.30 -20.76
C ALA A 701 -1.19 -2.16 -20.69
N GLY A 702 -0.53 -3.25 -20.30
CA GLY A 702 0.92 -3.32 -20.23
C GLY A 702 1.45 -4.69 -20.60
N VAL A 703 2.67 -4.71 -21.12
CA VAL A 703 3.42 -5.90 -21.43
C VAL A 703 4.81 -5.78 -20.82
N ARG A 704 5.27 -6.81 -20.12
CA ARG A 704 6.59 -6.87 -19.52
C ARG A 704 7.32 -8.13 -19.95
N LEU A 705 8.56 -7.95 -20.40
CA LEU A 705 9.48 -9.01 -20.79
C LEU A 705 10.62 -9.09 -19.77
N VAL A 706 10.81 -10.25 -19.16
CA VAL A 706 11.82 -10.44 -18.11
C VAL A 706 12.83 -11.50 -18.55
N ARG A 707 14.12 -11.21 -18.31
CA ARG A 707 15.21 -12.17 -18.46
C ARG A 707 16.15 -12.11 -17.25
N GLY A 708 16.10 -13.12 -16.41
CA GLY A 708 16.88 -13.15 -15.18
C GLY A 708 16.54 -11.95 -14.28
N ARG A 709 17.47 -10.99 -14.17
CA ARG A 709 17.35 -9.80 -13.33
C ARG A 709 16.89 -8.53 -14.10
N LEU A 710 16.79 -8.60 -15.41
CA LEU A 710 16.41 -7.49 -16.28
C LEU A 710 14.94 -7.61 -16.69
N GLY A 711 14.18 -6.55 -16.53
CA GLY A 711 12.82 -6.38 -17.01
C GLY A 711 12.72 -5.21 -17.98
N LEU A 712 11.93 -5.40 -19.05
CA LEU A 712 11.54 -4.35 -19.99
C LEU A 712 10.03 -4.26 -20.01
N SER A 713 9.45 -3.07 -19.95
CA SER A 713 8.01 -2.87 -19.97
C SER A 713 7.59 -1.86 -21.03
N ILE A 714 6.40 -2.08 -21.57
CA ILE A 714 5.64 -1.12 -22.40
C ILE A 714 4.24 -1.07 -21.79
N ASP A 715 3.83 0.13 -21.39
CA ASP A 715 2.56 0.35 -20.73
C ASP A 715 1.80 1.47 -21.45
N MET A 716 0.49 1.34 -21.52
CA MET A 716 -0.41 2.33 -22.14
C MET A 716 -1.58 2.61 -21.23
N ASP A 717 -1.71 3.84 -20.78
CA ASP A 717 -2.85 4.35 -20.04
C ASP A 717 -3.82 5.08 -20.95
N ASN A 718 -5.12 5.06 -20.59
CA ASN A 718 -6.20 5.67 -21.38
C ASN A 718 -6.14 5.29 -22.87
N MET A 719 -6.13 3.98 -23.16
CA MET A 719 -6.03 3.45 -24.54
C MET A 719 -7.07 4.05 -25.50
N LEU A 720 -8.27 4.35 -24.99
CA LEU A 720 -9.36 4.95 -25.76
C LEU A 720 -9.16 6.45 -26.01
N ASN A 721 -8.13 7.08 -25.43
CA ASN A 721 -7.86 8.51 -25.47
C ASN A 721 -9.10 9.35 -25.10
N SER A 722 -9.82 8.90 -24.07
CA SER A 722 -11.01 9.58 -23.56
C SER A 722 -10.62 10.87 -22.83
N THR A 723 -11.39 11.93 -23.03
CA THR A 723 -11.29 13.20 -22.28
C THR A 723 -12.54 13.43 -21.43
N ALA A 724 -13.21 12.35 -21.01
CA ALA A 724 -14.42 12.44 -20.21
C ALA A 724 -14.13 13.12 -18.86
N SER A 725 -15.13 13.83 -18.33
CA SER A 725 -15.04 14.51 -17.04
C SER A 725 -15.08 13.48 -15.92
N ARG A 726 -14.01 13.38 -15.18
CA ARG A 726 -13.95 12.57 -13.94
C ARG A 726 -14.54 13.29 -12.76
N PHE A 727 -14.43 14.63 -12.76
CA PHE A 727 -14.84 15.50 -11.67
C PHE A 727 -15.22 16.87 -12.20
N ALA A 728 -16.24 17.51 -11.61
CA ALA A 728 -16.81 18.75 -12.12
C ALA A 728 -16.28 20.00 -11.38
N LEU A 729 -15.15 19.88 -10.69
CA LEU A 729 -14.54 20.95 -9.93
C LEU A 729 -13.03 21.03 -10.19
N GLY A 730 -12.52 22.23 -10.34
CA GLY A 730 -11.11 22.56 -10.40
C GLY A 730 -10.79 23.79 -9.57
N ASN A 731 -11.48 24.90 -9.84
CA ASN A 731 -11.40 26.15 -9.09
C ASN A 731 -12.75 26.39 -8.40
N PRO A 732 -12.81 26.56 -7.07
CA PRO A 732 -14.05 26.73 -6.31
C PRO A 732 -14.82 27.99 -6.71
N PHE A 733 -14.13 29.07 -7.09
CA PHE A 733 -14.72 30.37 -7.40
C PHE A 733 -15.52 30.41 -8.71
N ASP A 734 -15.31 29.42 -9.56
CA ASP A 734 -16.02 29.27 -10.84
C ASP A 734 -16.93 28.04 -10.89
N VAL A 735 -17.07 27.30 -9.79
CA VAL A 735 -17.81 26.03 -9.78
C VAL A 735 -19.30 26.25 -10.11
N ALA A 736 -19.92 27.31 -9.58
CA ALA A 736 -21.32 27.62 -9.81
C ALA A 736 -21.65 27.86 -11.31
N LYS A 737 -20.66 28.23 -12.13
CA LYS A 737 -20.83 28.33 -13.59
C LYS A 737 -21.06 26.98 -14.28
N GLY A 738 -20.75 25.85 -13.62
CA GLY A 738 -20.94 24.48 -14.14
C GLY A 738 -20.10 24.14 -15.35
N LEU A 739 -19.06 24.91 -15.67
CA LEU A 739 -18.27 24.81 -16.88
C LEU A 739 -16.98 24.00 -16.72
N GLN A 740 -16.60 23.68 -15.50
CA GLN A 740 -15.32 23.00 -15.23
C GLN A 740 -15.43 21.50 -15.43
N VAL A 741 -14.34 20.92 -15.90
CA VAL A 741 -14.16 19.47 -16.07
C VAL A 741 -12.75 19.08 -15.69
N VAL A 742 -12.57 18.04 -14.90
CA VAL A 742 -11.27 17.37 -14.73
C VAL A 742 -11.20 16.23 -15.74
N PRO A 743 -10.52 16.41 -16.87
CA PRO A 743 -10.45 15.39 -17.90
C PRO A 743 -9.59 14.21 -17.45
N GLN A 744 -9.82 13.05 -18.06
CA GLN A 744 -8.82 11.99 -18.01
C GLN A 744 -7.52 12.51 -18.67
N ARG A 745 -6.37 12.12 -18.08
CA ARG A 745 -5.09 12.32 -18.75
C ARG A 745 -5.14 11.69 -20.15
N PRO A 746 -4.70 12.35 -21.23
CA PRO A 746 -4.66 11.78 -22.56
C PRO A 746 -3.91 10.46 -22.60
N ARG A 747 -4.18 9.64 -23.62
CA ARG A 747 -3.48 8.38 -23.83
C ARG A 747 -1.97 8.59 -23.66
N THR A 748 -1.40 7.84 -22.75
CA THR A 748 0.01 7.93 -22.37
C THR A 748 0.68 6.58 -22.62
N LEU A 749 1.75 6.60 -23.42
CA LEU A 749 2.64 5.45 -23.62
C LEU A 749 3.86 5.62 -22.72
N ARG A 750 4.24 4.56 -22.00
CA ARG A 750 5.48 4.49 -21.22
C ARG A 750 6.31 3.30 -21.66
N ILE A 751 7.62 3.51 -21.76
CA ILE A 751 8.61 2.44 -21.92
C ILE A 751 9.52 2.49 -20.70
N GLY A 752 9.73 1.32 -20.08
CA GLY A 752 10.47 1.21 -18.84
C GLY A 752 11.47 0.06 -18.83
N VAL A 753 12.49 0.22 -18.01
CA VAL A 753 13.48 -0.80 -17.69
C VAL A 753 13.59 -0.94 -16.18
N ASP A 754 13.73 -2.16 -15.70
CA ASP A 754 14.03 -2.46 -14.29
C ASP A 754 15.10 -3.55 -14.18
N VAL A 755 15.89 -3.43 -13.11
CA VAL A 755 16.99 -4.35 -12.80
C VAL A 755 16.94 -4.69 -11.32
N ASP A 756 16.95 -6.00 -11.02
CA ASP A 756 17.12 -6.53 -9.66
C ASP A 756 18.57 -7.02 -9.47
N PHE A 757 19.22 -6.80 -8.32
CA PHE A 757 20.61 -7.22 -8.07
C PHE A 757 20.86 -7.65 -6.61
#